data_8ac81c2e8aedb3848de7627c9320e9a1
#
_entry.id   8ac81c2e8aedb3848de7627c9320e9a1
#
_cell.length_a   1.000
_cell.length_b   1.000
_cell.length_c   1.000
_cell.angle_alpha   90.00
_cell.angle_beta   90.00
_cell.angle_gamma   90.00
#
_symmetry.space_group_name_H-M   'P 1'
#
loop_
_entity.id
_entity.type
_entity.pdbx_description
1 polymer ?
#
loop_
_entity_poly.entity_id
_entity_poly.type
_entity_poly.pdbx_seq_one_letter_code
_entity_poly.pdbx_strand_id
1 'polypeptide(L)'
;MFGFLVNGKVRQLTIHLKAATATTIKMGCIKKSKSKGNASLLILLAFGFFLKDCRAAQTFEKQPDYNEVNPGQESIVTCKIFNKKGQCSWQKDGKPVGIYLGKYEWAGNPDTGDCSLRVMNAALEYDDGEWECQVTASDFQAQDALTSRPVKLVVRVPPNAPQIEYNGTQIPTGKNVTAAHGARVAVKCSSRYGNPPALLKWFVGEEEITGVNQTNKTEDDNAKKWAALSILEYTFTKQQNGKIIKCVAVHEAYPTKSRDTQTILDIQYGPQIKLLGQPEGDLEENKDEVTLRCIADANPPATIVWRKAGRPDIFSFQETISLKPLLRRHSGSFSCEAKNEIGKSQPITVDIDVKYPPKITRAGPERVVVAALYNRTVLVCQADGNPQPAYQWLQKTTTAEETVYVRGAEQMLVIHNVTYDYQGRYVCKASNIISGTERHSQSEPIDLSVMGPPQVLRHAVEKEVAVERGSDAALAVTFCSNPGPTKAIWEWGSMKLESGYEMGRFTAEKIEKGPRTDCYEARLRVSRTDSADSRNYYLNIENSKGNDRYSVVLQVRGFDFITFADPVSMATVIGVIIGCLILLVVVSMFIVYAFKAEKWCFSKSDFKPTDLESETTTGASEGEHTVWIQTSISKT
;
A
#
# COMPACT_ATOMS: atom_id res chain seq x y z
N MET A 1 -12.64 7.03 -27.92
CA MET A 1 -13.87 6.91 -28.74
C MET A 1 -14.81 5.95 -28.03
N PHE A 2 -15.86 6.52 -27.51
CA PHE A 2 -17.23 6.00 -27.28
C PHE A 2 -17.33 4.48 -26.99
N GLY A 3 -17.68 3.94 -25.87
CA GLY A 3 -18.83 4.23 -24.99
C GLY A 3 -20.12 3.62 -25.48
N PHE A 4 -20.63 2.59 -24.80
CA PHE A 4 -22.06 2.53 -24.47
C PHE A 4 -22.34 1.35 -23.50
N LEU A 5 -22.80 1.71 -22.33
CA LEU A 5 -23.59 0.89 -21.40
C LEU A 5 -24.98 0.64 -21.98
N VAL A 6 -25.52 -0.58 -21.89
CA VAL A 6 -26.99 -0.79 -21.75
C VAL A 6 -27.28 -2.04 -20.93
N ASN A 7 -27.91 -1.81 -19.82
CA ASN A 7 -28.86 -2.55 -18.99
C ASN A 7 -29.24 -3.99 -19.33
N GLY A 8 -29.07 -4.90 -18.39
CA GLY A 8 -30.23 -5.36 -17.61
C GLY A 8 -30.74 -6.76 -17.87
N LYS A 9 -30.84 -7.52 -16.79
CA LYS A 9 -31.65 -8.74 -16.54
C LYS A 9 -31.02 -10.09 -16.86
N VAL A 10 -30.45 -10.66 -15.81
CA VAL A 10 -30.31 -12.11 -15.59
C VAL A 10 -31.69 -12.78 -15.73
N ARG A 11 -31.85 -13.65 -16.74
CA ARG A 11 -32.95 -14.64 -16.82
C ARG A 11 -32.37 -15.98 -16.41
N GLN A 12 -32.81 -16.49 -15.28
CA GLN A 12 -32.67 -17.90 -14.91
C GLN A 12 -33.37 -18.76 -15.95
N LEU A 13 -32.61 -19.65 -16.58
CA LEU A 13 -33.14 -20.71 -17.46
C LEU A 13 -33.33 -21.93 -16.57
N THR A 14 -34.58 -22.18 -16.17
CA THR A 14 -34.98 -23.42 -15.51
C THR A 14 -35.22 -24.48 -16.58
N ILE A 15 -34.33 -25.48 -16.65
CA ILE A 15 -34.50 -26.63 -17.51
C ILE A 15 -35.39 -27.64 -16.77
N HIS A 16 -36.62 -27.79 -17.24
CA HIS A 16 -37.49 -28.88 -16.82
C HIS A 16 -37.06 -30.18 -17.52
N LEU A 17 -36.45 -31.08 -16.75
CA LEU A 17 -36.36 -32.50 -17.18
C LEU A 17 -37.72 -33.17 -16.97
N LYS A 18 -38.37 -33.53 -18.04
CA LYS A 18 -39.53 -34.43 -18.00
C LYS A 18 -39.02 -35.85 -17.72
N ALA A 19 -39.33 -36.36 -16.54
CA ALA A 19 -39.21 -37.76 -16.21
C ALA A 19 -40.32 -38.54 -16.95
N ALA A 20 -39.90 -39.54 -17.71
CA ALA A 20 -40.82 -40.49 -18.33
C ALA A 20 -41.43 -41.40 -17.25
N THR A 21 -42.71 -41.28 -17.04
CA THR A 21 -43.47 -42.11 -16.12
C THR A 21 -43.74 -43.49 -16.71
N ALA A 22 -43.21 -44.51 -16.06
CA ALA A 22 -43.60 -45.88 -16.30
C ALA A 22 -45.08 -46.08 -15.94
N THR A 23 -45.83 -46.54 -16.89
CA THR A 23 -47.26 -46.83 -16.74
C THR A 23 -47.44 -48.16 -16.01
N THR A 24 -47.73 -48.08 -14.73
CA THR A 24 -48.16 -49.25 -13.95
C THR A 24 -49.66 -49.37 -14.12
N ILE A 25 -50.10 -50.38 -14.79
CA ILE A 25 -51.55 -50.75 -14.90
C ILE A 25 -51.95 -51.32 -13.53
N LYS A 26 -52.63 -50.51 -12.70
CA LYS A 26 -53.34 -50.99 -11.52
C LYS A 26 -54.75 -51.40 -11.95
N MET A 27 -55.04 -52.72 -11.90
CA MET A 27 -56.43 -53.20 -11.91
C MET A 27 -57.17 -52.73 -10.68
N GLY A 28 -58.00 -51.69 -10.84
CA GLY A 28 -58.85 -51.16 -9.79
C GLY A 28 -60.12 -51.99 -9.60
N CYS A 29 -60.35 -52.43 -8.40
CA CYS A 29 -61.63 -52.93 -7.95
C CYS A 29 -62.71 -51.83 -8.03
N ILE A 30 -63.76 -52.04 -8.72
CA ILE A 30 -64.93 -51.16 -8.90
C ILE A 30 -65.67 -51.03 -7.56
N LYS A 31 -65.72 -49.90 -6.95
CA LYS A 31 -66.62 -49.57 -5.84
C LYS A 31 -68.08 -49.48 -6.36
N LYS A 32 -68.95 -50.24 -5.70
CA LYS A 32 -70.42 -50.17 -5.89
C LYS A 32 -70.93 -48.74 -5.69
N SER A 33 -71.57 -48.26 -6.75
CA SER A 33 -72.52 -47.13 -6.65
C SER A 33 -73.93 -47.70 -6.44
N LYS A 34 -74.65 -47.29 -5.45
CA LYS A 34 -76.06 -47.62 -5.22
C LYS A 34 -76.92 -46.81 -6.16
N SER A 35 -77.58 -47.51 -7.12
CA SER A 35 -78.78 -46.97 -7.73
C SER A 35 -79.90 -48.04 -7.57
N LYS A 36 -81.04 -47.60 -7.06
CA LYS A 36 -82.25 -48.37 -6.87
C LYS A 36 -82.92 -48.54 -8.20
N GLY A 37 -83.26 -49.78 -8.53
CA GLY A 37 -84.15 -50.07 -9.68
C GLY A 37 -84.31 -51.58 -9.92
N ASN A 38 -85.46 -52.10 -9.65
CA ASN A 38 -85.93 -53.50 -9.79
C ASN A 38 -85.66 -54.06 -11.15
N ALA A 39 -84.91 -55.15 -11.27
CA ALA A 39 -85.10 -56.18 -12.25
C ALA A 39 -84.53 -57.48 -11.68
N SER A 40 -85.49 -58.24 -11.16
CA SER A 40 -85.32 -59.53 -10.53
C SER A 40 -84.96 -60.63 -11.51
N LEU A 41 -84.21 -61.61 -11.03
CA LEU A 41 -84.47 -63.07 -11.15
C LEU A 41 -84.14 -63.79 -12.46
N LEU A 42 -83.29 -63.27 -13.35
CA LEU A 42 -82.89 -64.07 -14.53
C LEU A 42 -81.38 -64.11 -14.82
N ILE A 43 -80.52 -63.57 -13.95
CA ILE A 43 -79.03 -63.55 -14.08
C ILE A 43 -78.32 -64.54 -13.14
N LEU A 44 -79.09 -65.26 -12.27
CA LEU A 44 -78.51 -66.24 -11.33
C LEU A 44 -78.26 -67.63 -11.89
N LEU A 45 -78.63 -67.90 -13.13
CA LEU A 45 -78.39 -69.21 -13.78
C LEU A 45 -77.33 -69.20 -14.88
N ALA A 46 -76.73 -68.08 -15.25
CA ALA A 46 -75.62 -68.00 -16.24
C ALA A 46 -74.23 -67.85 -15.62
N PHE A 47 -74.13 -67.63 -14.25
CA PHE A 47 -72.84 -67.54 -13.59
C PHE A 47 -72.34 -68.81 -12.90
N GLY A 48 -73.09 -69.93 -13.07
CA GLY A 48 -72.72 -71.21 -12.47
C GLY A 48 -71.81 -72.11 -13.35
N PHE A 49 -71.38 -71.65 -14.52
CA PHE A 49 -70.60 -72.52 -15.44
C PHE A 49 -69.24 -71.91 -15.86
N PHE A 50 -68.71 -70.87 -15.23
CA PHE A 50 -67.42 -70.34 -15.51
C PHE A 50 -66.50 -70.18 -14.23
N LEU A 51 -66.70 -71.06 -13.27
CA LEU A 51 -65.65 -71.35 -12.31
C LEU A 51 -64.82 -72.54 -12.80
N LYS A 52 -64.29 -72.43 -14.06
CA LYS A 52 -63.16 -73.25 -14.44
C LYS A 52 -61.99 -72.83 -13.55
N ASP A 53 -61.48 -73.73 -12.77
CA ASP A 53 -60.27 -73.72 -11.95
C ASP A 53 -59.31 -72.56 -12.30
N CYS A 54 -59.45 -71.42 -11.63
CA CYS A 54 -58.39 -70.47 -11.58
C CYS A 54 -57.31 -71.04 -10.64
N ARG A 55 -56.61 -72.06 -11.12
CA ARG A 55 -55.39 -72.54 -10.47
C ARG A 55 -54.40 -71.37 -10.55
N ALA A 56 -54.13 -70.74 -9.46
CA ALA A 56 -53.11 -69.68 -9.42
C ALA A 56 -51.79 -70.26 -9.91
N ALA A 57 -51.26 -69.71 -11.03
CA ALA A 57 -49.98 -70.12 -11.58
C ALA A 57 -48.88 -69.87 -10.54
N GLN A 58 -47.82 -70.67 -10.61
CA GLN A 58 -46.64 -70.40 -9.75
C GLN A 58 -45.95 -69.07 -10.20
N THR A 59 -45.48 -68.28 -9.24
CA THR A 59 -44.83 -67.01 -9.50
C THR A 59 -43.67 -66.82 -8.53
N PHE A 60 -42.67 -66.02 -8.92
CA PHE A 60 -41.63 -65.65 -7.98
C PHE A 60 -42.17 -64.74 -6.84
N GLU A 61 -42.01 -65.17 -5.61
CA GLU A 61 -42.16 -64.38 -4.40
C GLU A 61 -40.91 -63.56 -4.20
N LYS A 62 -39.72 -64.17 -4.34
CA LYS A 62 -38.42 -63.52 -4.29
C LYS A 62 -37.46 -64.16 -5.30
N GLN A 63 -36.90 -63.33 -6.20
CA GLN A 63 -35.85 -63.73 -7.12
C GLN A 63 -34.49 -63.59 -6.47
N PRO A 64 -33.45 -64.27 -7.00
CA PRO A 64 -32.08 -64.10 -6.54
C PRO A 64 -31.60 -62.65 -6.72
N ASP A 65 -30.75 -62.20 -5.79
CA ASP A 65 -30.11 -60.91 -5.86
C ASP A 65 -28.58 -61.08 -5.85
N TYR A 66 -27.86 -60.08 -6.39
CA TYR A 66 -26.39 -60.03 -6.33
C TYR A 66 -25.87 -60.27 -4.95
N ASN A 67 -24.84 -61.14 -4.83
CA ASN A 67 -24.22 -61.43 -3.56
C ASN A 67 -22.71 -61.61 -3.70
N GLU A 68 -21.97 -61.26 -2.67
CA GLU A 68 -20.54 -61.46 -2.58
C GLU A 68 -20.19 -62.29 -1.33
N VAL A 69 -19.24 -63.19 -1.50
CA VAL A 69 -18.82 -64.12 -0.46
C VAL A 69 -17.29 -64.19 -0.41
N ASN A 70 -16.71 -64.35 0.78
CA ASN A 70 -15.27 -64.60 0.89
C ASN A 70 -14.99 -66.10 0.64
N PRO A 71 -13.81 -66.45 0.09
CA PRO A 71 -13.42 -67.84 -0.11
C PRO A 71 -13.55 -68.65 1.19
N GLY A 72 -14.08 -69.85 1.06
CA GLY A 72 -14.28 -70.76 2.21
C GLY A 72 -15.51 -70.46 3.07
N GLN A 73 -16.19 -69.35 2.89
CA GLN A 73 -17.45 -69.01 3.57
C GLN A 73 -18.66 -69.59 2.85
N GLU A 74 -19.78 -69.65 3.56
CA GLU A 74 -21.06 -70.01 2.94
C GLU A 74 -21.80 -68.80 2.38
N SER A 75 -22.60 -69.02 1.36
CA SER A 75 -23.50 -68.02 0.80
C SER A 75 -24.85 -68.64 0.47
N ILE A 76 -25.92 -67.86 0.61
CA ILE A 76 -27.27 -68.28 0.26
C ILE A 76 -27.75 -67.45 -0.94
N VAL A 77 -28.05 -68.13 -2.05
CA VAL A 77 -28.69 -67.51 -3.21
C VAL A 77 -30.19 -67.72 -3.06
N THR A 78 -30.91 -66.67 -2.75
CA THR A 78 -32.35 -66.75 -2.40
C THR A 78 -33.23 -66.93 -3.64
N CYS A 79 -34.15 -67.89 -3.54
CA CYS A 79 -35.22 -68.08 -4.58
C CYS A 79 -36.47 -68.56 -3.86
N LYS A 80 -37.54 -67.81 -3.86
CA LYS A 80 -38.81 -68.17 -3.25
C LYS A 80 -39.93 -68.08 -4.25
N ILE A 81 -40.74 -69.11 -4.27
CA ILE A 81 -41.84 -69.32 -5.24
C ILE A 81 -43.16 -69.35 -4.48
N PHE A 82 -44.06 -68.46 -4.87
CA PHE A 82 -45.45 -68.52 -4.41
C PHE A 82 -46.23 -69.56 -5.19
N ASN A 83 -47.02 -70.38 -4.50
CA ASN A 83 -47.83 -71.42 -5.05
C ASN A 83 -47.03 -72.42 -5.94
N LYS A 84 -45.81 -72.76 -5.47
CA LYS A 84 -44.92 -73.70 -6.19
C LYS A 84 -45.53 -75.08 -6.27
N LYS A 85 -45.40 -75.68 -7.46
CA LYS A 85 -45.85 -77.04 -7.77
C LYS A 85 -44.80 -77.85 -8.53
N GLY A 86 -44.06 -77.18 -9.45
CA GLY A 86 -42.96 -77.77 -10.18
C GLY A 86 -41.73 -78.07 -9.35
N GLN A 87 -40.69 -78.68 -9.90
CA GLN A 87 -39.44 -78.99 -9.27
C GLN A 87 -38.46 -77.85 -9.41
N CYS A 88 -37.79 -77.46 -8.32
CA CYS A 88 -36.74 -76.47 -8.32
C CYS A 88 -35.43 -77.10 -8.86
N SER A 89 -34.71 -76.27 -9.61
CA SER A 89 -33.35 -76.55 -10.05
C SER A 89 -32.55 -75.23 -10.15
N TRP A 90 -31.27 -75.35 -10.18
CA TRP A 90 -30.38 -74.21 -10.35
C TRP A 90 -29.49 -74.38 -11.55
N GLN A 91 -29.19 -73.27 -12.21
CA GLN A 91 -28.16 -73.20 -13.24
C GLN A 91 -27.07 -72.23 -12.83
N LYS A 92 -25.85 -72.53 -13.25
CA LYS A 92 -24.72 -71.69 -13.14
C LYS A 92 -24.01 -71.54 -14.47
N ASP A 93 -23.84 -70.32 -14.94
CA ASP A 93 -23.25 -70.00 -16.27
C ASP A 93 -23.92 -70.82 -17.38
N GLY A 94 -25.26 -70.94 -17.34
CA GLY A 94 -26.10 -71.71 -18.28
C GLY A 94 -25.99 -73.22 -18.17
N LYS A 95 -25.31 -73.78 -17.16
CA LYS A 95 -25.17 -75.20 -16.90
C LYS A 95 -25.94 -75.61 -15.65
N PRO A 96 -26.70 -76.75 -15.68
CA PRO A 96 -27.42 -77.21 -14.51
C PRO A 96 -26.46 -77.60 -13.37
N VAL A 97 -26.84 -77.24 -12.14
CA VAL A 97 -26.11 -77.56 -10.92
C VAL A 97 -26.92 -78.57 -10.11
N GLY A 98 -26.29 -79.69 -9.78
CA GLY A 98 -26.87 -80.65 -8.87
C GLY A 98 -26.74 -80.27 -7.41
N ILE A 99 -27.61 -80.88 -6.60
CA ILE A 99 -27.49 -80.76 -5.13
C ILE A 99 -26.47 -81.79 -4.67
N TYR A 100 -25.40 -81.31 -3.98
CA TYR A 100 -24.31 -82.14 -3.48
C TYR A 100 -24.10 -81.82 -2.00
N LEU A 101 -24.31 -82.79 -1.14
CA LEU A 101 -24.16 -82.65 0.30
C LEU A 101 -22.76 -82.09 0.65
N GLY A 102 -22.70 -81.05 1.52
CA GLY A 102 -21.47 -80.39 1.87
C GLY A 102 -20.95 -79.38 0.85
N LYS A 103 -21.63 -79.18 -0.31
CA LYS A 103 -21.25 -78.16 -1.30
C LYS A 103 -22.45 -77.33 -1.73
N TYR A 104 -23.52 -77.95 -2.25
CA TYR A 104 -24.74 -77.29 -2.68
C TYR A 104 -25.94 -77.94 -2.00
N GLU A 105 -26.59 -77.21 -1.11
CA GLU A 105 -27.68 -77.70 -0.29
C GLU A 105 -28.85 -76.74 -0.34
N TRP A 106 -30.07 -77.30 -0.19
CA TRP A 106 -31.21 -76.37 -0.02
C TRP A 106 -31.09 -75.57 1.29
N ALA A 107 -31.20 -74.27 1.17
CA ALA A 107 -31.21 -73.40 2.34
C ALA A 107 -32.59 -73.33 3.00
N GLY A 108 -33.65 -73.59 2.22
CA GLY A 108 -35.01 -73.67 2.65
C GLY A 108 -35.61 -75.03 2.32
N ASN A 109 -36.96 -75.19 2.44
CA ASN A 109 -37.65 -76.35 2.06
C ASN A 109 -38.28 -76.19 0.62
N PRO A 110 -37.74 -76.83 -0.40
CA PRO A 110 -38.24 -76.71 -1.77
C PRO A 110 -39.73 -77.06 -1.88
N ASP A 111 -40.24 -78.04 -1.11
CA ASP A 111 -41.63 -78.42 -1.15
C ASP A 111 -42.62 -77.35 -0.73
N THR A 112 -42.18 -76.44 0.12
CA THR A 112 -42.96 -75.28 0.60
C THR A 112 -42.74 -74.03 -0.26
N GLY A 113 -41.96 -74.12 -1.35
CA GLY A 113 -41.66 -73.01 -2.24
C GLY A 113 -40.39 -72.23 -1.95
N ASP A 114 -39.60 -72.59 -0.92
CA ASP A 114 -38.30 -71.98 -0.67
C ASP A 114 -37.19 -72.78 -1.39
N CYS A 115 -36.91 -72.41 -2.64
CA CYS A 115 -35.90 -73.01 -3.53
C CYS A 115 -34.49 -72.35 -3.31
N SER A 116 -34.28 -71.65 -2.26
CA SER A 116 -32.96 -71.01 -1.94
C SER A 116 -31.85 -72.03 -1.87
N LEU A 117 -30.71 -71.76 -2.49
CA LEU A 117 -29.52 -72.61 -2.51
C LEU A 117 -28.47 -72.08 -1.54
N ARG A 118 -27.95 -72.95 -0.69
CA ARG A 118 -26.79 -72.70 0.15
C ARG A 118 -25.55 -73.21 -0.57
N VAL A 119 -24.61 -72.32 -0.82
CA VAL A 119 -23.31 -72.63 -1.40
C VAL A 119 -22.30 -72.71 -0.22
N MET A 120 -21.79 -73.90 0.05
CA MET A 120 -20.84 -74.16 1.10
C MET A 120 -19.40 -74.06 0.59
N ASN A 121 -18.44 -73.55 1.43
CA ASN A 121 -17.03 -73.43 1.06
C ASN A 121 -16.85 -72.78 -0.32
N ALA A 122 -17.31 -71.54 -0.46
CA ALA A 122 -17.27 -70.84 -1.74
C ALA A 122 -15.84 -70.74 -2.30
N ALA A 123 -15.69 -71.13 -3.55
CA ALA A 123 -14.41 -71.15 -4.28
C ALA A 123 -14.53 -70.43 -5.63
N LEU A 124 -13.54 -69.64 -6.00
CA LEU A 124 -13.53 -68.81 -7.22
C LEU A 124 -13.78 -69.68 -8.47
N GLU A 125 -13.12 -70.81 -8.58
CA GLU A 125 -13.19 -71.67 -9.77
C GLU A 125 -14.58 -72.26 -9.98
N TYR A 126 -15.27 -72.61 -8.88
CA TYR A 126 -16.50 -73.36 -8.96
C TYR A 126 -17.75 -72.52 -8.76
N ASP A 127 -17.72 -71.51 -7.91
CA ASP A 127 -18.93 -70.84 -7.43
C ASP A 127 -19.10 -69.43 -7.99
N ASP A 128 -18.02 -68.80 -8.41
CA ASP A 128 -18.07 -67.47 -9.03
C ASP A 128 -18.69 -67.56 -10.41
N GLY A 129 -19.76 -66.78 -10.66
CA GLY A 129 -20.48 -66.79 -11.95
C GLY A 129 -21.94 -66.37 -11.85
N GLU A 130 -22.68 -66.61 -12.89
CA GLU A 130 -24.10 -66.24 -12.99
C GLU A 130 -24.99 -67.44 -12.60
N TRP A 131 -25.86 -67.17 -11.64
CA TRP A 131 -26.79 -68.17 -11.09
C TRP A 131 -28.22 -67.82 -11.42
N GLU A 132 -28.97 -68.82 -11.82
CA GLU A 132 -30.39 -68.75 -12.16
C GLU A 132 -31.18 -69.85 -11.47
N CYS A 133 -32.27 -69.46 -10.82
CA CYS A 133 -33.23 -70.37 -10.22
C CYS A 133 -34.29 -70.73 -11.29
N GLN A 134 -34.53 -72.02 -11.41
CA GLN A 134 -35.54 -72.52 -12.32
C GLN A 134 -36.57 -73.41 -11.60
N VAL A 135 -37.81 -73.33 -12.06
CA VAL A 135 -38.88 -74.19 -11.57
C VAL A 135 -39.63 -74.77 -12.79
N THR A 136 -39.73 -76.04 -12.82
CA THR A 136 -40.49 -76.73 -13.92
C THR A 136 -41.94 -76.32 -13.88
N ALA A 137 -42.67 -76.54 -15.00
CA ALA A 137 -44.10 -76.34 -15.05
C ALA A 137 -44.85 -77.22 -14.02
N SER A 138 -45.93 -76.71 -13.52
CA SER A 138 -46.75 -77.37 -12.48
C SER A 138 -47.32 -78.72 -12.94
N ASP A 139 -47.58 -78.88 -14.25
CA ASP A 139 -47.97 -80.15 -14.92
C ASP A 139 -47.59 -80.12 -16.40
N PHE A 140 -47.80 -81.18 -17.13
CA PHE A 140 -47.40 -81.31 -18.55
C PHE A 140 -48.12 -80.32 -19.51
N GLN A 141 -49.29 -79.82 -19.12
CA GLN A 141 -50.05 -78.85 -19.92
C GLN A 141 -49.91 -77.42 -19.47
N ALA A 142 -49.39 -77.18 -18.32
CA ALA A 142 -49.22 -75.85 -17.75
C ALA A 142 -48.01 -75.09 -18.36
N GLN A 143 -48.22 -73.83 -18.72
CA GLN A 143 -47.15 -72.95 -19.23
C GLN A 143 -46.69 -72.01 -18.13
N ASP A 144 -46.51 -72.53 -16.90
CA ASP A 144 -46.15 -71.76 -15.73
C ASP A 144 -44.75 -72.09 -15.19
N ALA A 145 -43.86 -72.63 -16.05
CA ALA A 145 -42.45 -72.78 -15.74
C ALA A 145 -41.81 -71.39 -15.48
N LEU A 146 -40.89 -71.34 -14.50
CA LEU A 146 -40.23 -70.08 -14.11
C LEU A 146 -38.73 -70.21 -14.30
N THR A 147 -38.11 -69.14 -14.83
CA THR A 147 -36.67 -68.96 -14.81
C THR A 147 -36.40 -67.51 -14.25
N SER A 148 -35.57 -67.44 -13.23
CA SER A 148 -35.23 -66.13 -12.68
C SER A 148 -34.32 -65.34 -13.61
N ARG A 149 -34.19 -64.02 -13.35
CA ARG A 149 -33.09 -63.28 -13.93
C ARG A 149 -31.76 -63.86 -13.48
N PRO A 150 -30.71 -63.86 -14.34
CA PRO A 150 -29.39 -64.28 -13.95
C PRO A 150 -28.84 -63.29 -12.91
N VAL A 151 -28.18 -63.80 -11.90
CA VAL A 151 -27.57 -63.01 -10.81
C VAL A 151 -26.15 -63.48 -10.54
N LYS A 152 -25.24 -62.53 -10.34
CA LYS A 152 -23.86 -62.89 -9.96
C LYS A 152 -23.74 -63.22 -8.49
N LEU A 153 -23.15 -64.38 -8.21
CA LEU A 153 -22.49 -64.71 -6.98
C LEU A 153 -20.99 -64.48 -7.20
N VAL A 154 -20.42 -63.48 -6.51
CA VAL A 154 -19.02 -63.14 -6.64
C VAL A 154 -18.22 -63.70 -5.50
N VAL A 155 -17.23 -64.56 -5.81
CA VAL A 155 -16.28 -65.03 -4.82
C VAL A 155 -15.09 -64.06 -4.74
N ARG A 156 -14.97 -63.34 -3.66
CA ARG A 156 -14.00 -62.27 -3.47
C ARG A 156 -12.56 -62.75 -3.58
N VAL A 157 -11.75 -62.04 -4.32
CA VAL A 157 -10.28 -62.20 -4.35
C VAL A 157 -9.66 -60.83 -4.11
N PRO A 158 -8.79 -60.69 -3.09
CA PRO A 158 -8.12 -59.41 -2.85
C PRO A 158 -7.21 -59.08 -4.04
N PRO A 159 -7.34 -57.91 -4.64
CA PRO A 159 -6.43 -57.47 -5.68
C PRO A 159 -5.02 -57.19 -5.17
N ASN A 160 -4.05 -57.14 -6.08
CA ASN A 160 -2.73 -56.64 -5.77
C ASN A 160 -2.80 -55.14 -5.34
N ALA A 161 -1.81 -54.68 -4.57
CA ALA A 161 -1.71 -53.31 -4.20
C ALA A 161 -1.70 -52.41 -5.45
N PRO A 162 -2.38 -51.23 -5.44
CA PRO A 162 -2.41 -50.37 -6.58
C PRO A 162 -1.02 -49.87 -6.95
N GLN A 163 -0.81 -49.55 -8.21
CA GLN A 163 0.45 -49.07 -8.78
C GLN A 163 0.18 -47.81 -9.58
N ILE A 164 1.05 -46.77 -9.40
CA ILE A 164 1.00 -45.56 -10.20
C ILE A 164 2.01 -45.66 -11.34
N GLU A 165 1.57 -45.28 -12.53
CA GLU A 165 2.38 -45.22 -13.76
C GLU A 165 2.29 -43.81 -14.33
N TYR A 166 3.44 -43.28 -14.72
CA TYR A 166 3.55 -41.98 -15.37
C TYR A 166 4.53 -42.07 -16.55
N ASN A 167 4.17 -41.47 -17.68
CA ASN A 167 4.93 -41.54 -18.94
C ASN A 167 5.35 -42.96 -19.34
N GLY A 168 4.42 -43.95 -19.16
CA GLY A 168 4.67 -45.33 -19.53
C GLY A 168 5.57 -46.11 -18.58
N THR A 169 6.00 -45.52 -17.50
CA THR A 169 6.85 -46.15 -16.48
C THR A 169 6.15 -46.20 -15.12
N GLN A 170 6.25 -47.37 -14.47
CA GLN A 170 5.80 -47.50 -13.10
C GLN A 170 6.66 -46.63 -12.19
N ILE A 171 6.02 -45.83 -11.33
CA ILE A 171 6.71 -45.00 -10.35
C ILE A 171 7.06 -45.83 -9.12
N PRO A 172 8.35 -46.14 -8.88
CA PRO A 172 8.75 -46.84 -7.67
C PRO A 172 8.68 -45.88 -6.46
N THR A 173 8.60 -46.46 -5.27
CA THR A 173 8.61 -45.73 -4.00
C THR A 173 9.81 -44.77 -3.92
N GLY A 174 9.55 -43.47 -3.63
CA GLY A 174 10.58 -42.44 -3.51
C GLY A 174 10.94 -41.72 -4.83
N LYS A 175 10.31 -42.04 -5.95
CA LYS A 175 10.37 -41.26 -7.19
C LYS A 175 9.18 -40.30 -7.25
N ASN A 176 9.38 -39.14 -7.87
CA ASN A 176 8.37 -38.10 -7.99
C ASN A 176 7.70 -38.10 -9.37
N VAL A 177 6.49 -37.59 -9.45
CA VAL A 177 5.85 -37.20 -10.72
C VAL A 177 6.28 -35.77 -11.01
N THR A 178 7.21 -35.61 -11.96
CA THR A 178 7.73 -34.30 -12.37
C THR A 178 6.93 -33.78 -13.55
N ALA A 179 6.34 -32.57 -13.42
CA ALA A 179 5.54 -31.94 -14.46
C ALA A 179 5.76 -30.42 -14.47
N ALA A 180 5.59 -29.79 -15.64
CA ALA A 180 5.64 -28.34 -15.75
C ALA A 180 4.35 -27.71 -15.21
N HIS A 181 4.47 -26.55 -14.60
CA HIS A 181 3.33 -25.73 -14.16
C HIS A 181 2.35 -25.48 -15.31
N GLY A 182 1.08 -25.75 -15.08
CA GLY A 182 0.01 -25.54 -16.06
C GLY A 182 -0.05 -26.60 -17.17
N ALA A 183 0.84 -27.59 -17.18
CA ALA A 183 0.77 -28.70 -18.12
C ALA A 183 -0.35 -29.67 -17.72
N ARG A 184 -1.10 -30.17 -18.72
CA ARG A 184 -2.04 -31.28 -18.54
C ARG A 184 -1.27 -32.59 -18.49
N VAL A 185 -1.41 -33.32 -17.41
CA VAL A 185 -0.67 -34.55 -17.11
C VAL A 185 -1.65 -35.68 -16.94
N ALA A 186 -1.32 -36.84 -17.52
CA ALA A 186 -2.06 -38.08 -17.34
C ALA A 186 -1.27 -39.03 -16.44
N VAL A 187 -1.83 -39.37 -15.28
CA VAL A 187 -1.28 -40.33 -14.33
C VAL A 187 -2.21 -41.53 -14.28
N LYS A 188 -1.67 -42.70 -14.46
CA LYS A 188 -2.42 -43.94 -14.49
C LYS A 188 -2.28 -44.70 -13.18
N CYS A 189 -3.40 -45.22 -12.66
CA CYS A 189 -3.39 -46.15 -11.53
C CYS A 189 -4.01 -47.49 -11.97
N SER A 190 -3.40 -48.58 -11.56
CA SER A 190 -3.90 -49.91 -11.82
C SER A 190 -3.84 -50.79 -10.57
N SER A 191 -4.92 -51.59 -10.35
CA SER A 191 -4.96 -52.63 -9.32
C SER A 191 -5.47 -53.91 -9.99
N ARG A 192 -4.67 -54.99 -9.96
CA ARG A 192 -4.88 -56.17 -10.77
C ARG A 192 -5.23 -57.41 -9.91
N TYR A 193 -5.82 -58.41 -10.55
CA TYR A 193 -6.14 -59.71 -10.01
C TYR A 193 -7.22 -59.73 -8.91
N GLY A 194 -8.04 -58.68 -8.80
CA GLY A 194 -9.17 -58.63 -7.89
C GLY A 194 -10.45 -59.27 -8.44
N ASN A 195 -11.28 -59.80 -7.54
CA ASN A 195 -12.66 -60.14 -7.85
C ASN A 195 -13.57 -59.76 -6.66
N PRO A 196 -14.53 -58.82 -6.87
CA PRO A 196 -14.73 -57.99 -8.06
C PRO A 196 -13.58 -57.02 -8.32
N PRO A 197 -13.57 -56.23 -9.41
CA PRO A 197 -12.52 -55.21 -9.60
C PRO A 197 -12.52 -54.18 -8.47
N ALA A 198 -11.34 -53.78 -7.98
CA ALA A 198 -11.24 -52.75 -6.98
C ALA A 198 -11.81 -51.40 -7.45
N LEU A 199 -12.40 -50.62 -6.56
CA LEU A 199 -12.75 -49.23 -6.81
C LEU A 199 -11.54 -48.37 -6.57
N LEU A 200 -11.09 -47.63 -7.60
CA LEU A 200 -9.93 -46.76 -7.53
C LEU A 200 -10.38 -45.33 -7.25
N LYS A 201 -9.74 -44.71 -6.25
CA LYS A 201 -9.95 -43.32 -5.86
C LYS A 201 -8.64 -42.55 -5.90
N TRP A 202 -8.71 -41.27 -6.32
CA TRP A 202 -7.57 -40.40 -6.41
C TRP A 202 -7.62 -39.31 -5.38
N PHE A 203 -6.43 -38.97 -4.83
CA PHE A 203 -6.25 -37.87 -3.90
C PHE A 203 -5.04 -37.04 -4.28
N VAL A 204 -5.13 -35.71 -4.12
CA VAL A 204 -4.01 -34.78 -4.24
C VAL A 204 -3.92 -33.99 -2.93
N GLY A 205 -2.90 -34.30 -2.13
CA GLY A 205 -2.88 -33.94 -0.72
C GLY A 205 -4.00 -34.66 0.02
N GLU A 206 -4.90 -33.92 0.66
CA GLU A 206 -6.06 -34.48 1.39
C GLU A 206 -7.36 -34.45 0.57
N GLU A 207 -7.34 -33.84 -0.60
CA GLU A 207 -8.51 -33.63 -1.45
C GLU A 207 -8.76 -34.85 -2.36
N GLU A 208 -9.99 -35.43 -2.30
CA GLU A 208 -10.42 -36.48 -3.22
C GLU A 208 -10.79 -35.87 -4.57
N ILE A 209 -10.17 -36.38 -5.63
CA ILE A 209 -10.50 -35.98 -7.02
C ILE A 209 -11.61 -36.87 -7.51
N THR A 210 -12.81 -36.35 -7.58
CA THR A 210 -14.02 -37.07 -8.04
C THR A 210 -14.21 -36.96 -9.55
N GLY A 211 -15.00 -37.87 -10.11
CA GLY A 211 -15.35 -37.84 -11.54
C GLY A 211 -14.30 -38.46 -12.48
N VAL A 212 -13.28 -39.10 -11.93
CA VAL A 212 -12.28 -39.79 -12.74
C VAL A 212 -12.83 -41.15 -13.15
N ASN A 213 -12.87 -41.41 -14.46
CA ASN A 213 -13.38 -42.64 -15.00
C ASN A 213 -12.45 -43.82 -14.71
N GLN A 214 -13.06 -44.96 -14.38
CA GLN A 214 -12.38 -46.25 -14.22
C GLN A 214 -12.83 -47.22 -15.31
N THR A 215 -11.89 -47.97 -15.85
CA THR A 215 -12.15 -49.07 -16.76
C THR A 215 -11.74 -50.40 -16.10
N ASN A 216 -12.57 -51.43 -16.25
CA ASN A 216 -12.29 -52.75 -15.71
C ASN A 216 -12.13 -53.71 -16.88
N LYS A 217 -11.06 -54.51 -16.89
CA LYS A 217 -10.79 -55.56 -17.87
C LYS A 217 -10.49 -56.85 -17.12
N THR A 218 -10.96 -57.98 -17.63
CA THR A 218 -10.55 -59.30 -17.14
C THR A 218 -9.06 -59.53 -17.40
N GLU A 219 -8.40 -60.25 -16.51
CA GLU A 219 -7.01 -60.63 -16.70
C GLU A 219 -6.92 -61.69 -17.82
N ASP A 220 -5.83 -61.59 -18.60
CA ASP A 220 -5.65 -62.46 -19.79
C ASP A 220 -5.36 -63.93 -19.40
N ASP A 221 -4.81 -64.15 -18.22
CA ASP A 221 -4.48 -65.45 -17.62
C ASP A 221 -5.63 -66.06 -16.78
N ASN A 222 -6.59 -65.24 -16.34
CA ASN A 222 -7.71 -65.70 -15.53
C ASN A 222 -8.94 -64.76 -15.73
N ALA A 223 -9.91 -65.22 -16.52
CA ALA A 223 -11.12 -64.47 -16.84
C ALA A 223 -12.03 -64.16 -15.64
N LYS A 224 -11.81 -64.78 -14.48
CA LYS A 224 -12.54 -64.51 -13.22
C LYS A 224 -11.89 -63.44 -12.34
N LYS A 225 -10.71 -62.97 -12.75
CA LYS A 225 -9.98 -61.87 -12.05
C LYS A 225 -9.94 -60.65 -12.92
N TRP A 226 -9.95 -59.49 -12.31
CA TRP A 226 -10.07 -58.21 -12.97
C TRP A 226 -8.88 -57.30 -12.71
N ALA A 227 -8.50 -56.55 -13.74
CA ALA A 227 -7.67 -55.37 -13.66
C ALA A 227 -8.57 -54.13 -13.62
N ALA A 228 -8.50 -53.36 -12.54
CA ALA A 228 -9.07 -52.04 -12.45
C ALA A 228 -8.03 -51.02 -12.90
N LEU A 229 -8.40 -50.12 -13.80
CA LEU A 229 -7.55 -49.09 -14.39
C LEU A 229 -8.23 -47.73 -14.32
N SER A 230 -7.58 -46.73 -13.78
CA SER A 230 -8.03 -45.34 -13.75
C SER A 230 -6.94 -44.41 -14.24
N ILE A 231 -7.30 -43.42 -15.08
CA ILE A 231 -6.36 -42.40 -15.61
C ILE A 231 -6.85 -41.07 -15.11
N LEU A 232 -6.03 -40.46 -14.25
CA LEU A 232 -6.23 -39.09 -13.80
C LEU A 232 -5.56 -38.11 -14.77
N GLU A 233 -6.37 -37.37 -15.54
CA GLU A 233 -5.91 -36.24 -16.33
C GLU A 233 -6.13 -34.96 -15.55
N TYR A 234 -5.06 -34.33 -15.15
CA TYR A 234 -5.10 -33.15 -14.28
C TYR A 234 -4.10 -32.08 -14.70
N THR A 235 -4.47 -30.82 -14.53
CA THR A 235 -3.57 -29.68 -14.77
C THR A 235 -3.01 -29.21 -13.42
N PHE A 236 -1.77 -29.58 -13.15
CA PHE A 236 -1.13 -29.20 -11.90
C PHE A 236 -0.57 -27.77 -11.95
N THR A 237 -0.76 -27.03 -10.88
CA THR A 237 -0.22 -25.69 -10.68
C THR A 237 0.85 -25.73 -9.58
N LYS A 238 1.57 -24.63 -9.41
CA LYS A 238 2.58 -24.52 -8.34
C LYS A 238 2.05 -24.80 -6.94
N GLN A 239 0.72 -24.65 -6.71
CA GLN A 239 0.07 -24.91 -5.42
C GLN A 239 0.07 -26.39 -5.02
N GLN A 240 0.19 -27.28 -6.00
CA GLN A 240 0.31 -28.72 -5.77
C GLN A 240 1.77 -29.19 -5.66
N ASN A 241 2.75 -28.30 -5.85
CA ASN A 241 4.15 -28.67 -5.69
C ASN A 241 4.44 -29.21 -4.27
N GLY A 242 5.11 -30.35 -4.19
CA GLY A 242 5.39 -31.04 -2.93
C GLY A 242 4.21 -31.77 -2.30
N LYS A 243 3.00 -31.68 -2.86
CA LYS A 243 1.85 -32.47 -2.39
C LYS A 243 1.97 -33.92 -2.83
N ILE A 244 1.35 -34.80 -2.03
CA ILE A 244 1.28 -36.23 -2.32
C ILE A 244 0.11 -36.48 -3.27
N ILE A 245 0.36 -37.17 -4.38
CA ILE A 245 -0.68 -37.81 -5.20
C ILE A 245 -0.81 -39.25 -4.75
N LYS A 246 -2.02 -39.67 -4.44
CA LYS A 246 -2.31 -41.00 -3.90
C LYS A 246 -3.44 -41.67 -4.69
N CYS A 247 -3.25 -42.94 -5.04
CA CYS A 247 -4.28 -43.81 -5.56
C CYS A 247 -4.65 -44.85 -4.50
N VAL A 248 -5.93 -44.93 -4.18
CA VAL A 248 -6.48 -45.85 -3.19
C VAL A 248 -7.35 -46.87 -3.91
N ALA A 249 -7.02 -48.14 -3.78
CA ALA A 249 -7.85 -49.27 -4.21
C ALA A 249 -8.72 -49.74 -3.03
N VAL A 250 -10.03 -49.59 -3.15
CA VAL A 250 -11.03 -50.04 -2.18
C VAL A 250 -11.57 -51.39 -2.60
N HIS A 251 -11.46 -52.37 -1.69
CA HIS A 251 -11.96 -53.74 -1.96
C HIS A 251 -12.26 -54.46 -0.64
N GLU A 252 -13.45 -55.05 -0.54
CA GLU A 252 -13.93 -55.70 0.69
C GLU A 252 -13.07 -56.88 1.17
N ALA A 253 -12.33 -57.56 0.26
CA ALA A 253 -11.44 -58.63 0.61
C ALA A 253 -10.08 -58.18 1.23
N TYR A 254 -9.76 -56.88 1.23
CA TYR A 254 -8.60 -56.42 1.98
C TYR A 254 -8.86 -56.41 3.47
N PRO A 255 -7.88 -56.74 4.32
CA PRO A 255 -8.05 -56.69 5.76
C PRO A 255 -8.49 -55.32 6.28
N THR A 256 -7.96 -54.24 5.64
CA THR A 256 -8.27 -52.81 5.96
C THR A 256 -9.32 -52.23 5.02
N LYS A 257 -9.94 -53.06 4.17
CA LYS A 257 -10.88 -52.68 3.08
C LYS A 257 -10.31 -51.76 2.02
N SER A 258 -9.08 -51.32 2.15
CA SER A 258 -8.38 -50.52 1.14
C SER A 258 -6.86 -50.73 1.20
N ARG A 259 -6.20 -50.48 0.10
CA ARG A 259 -4.75 -50.31 -0.04
C ARG A 259 -4.47 -49.11 -0.90
N ASP A 260 -3.37 -48.44 -0.66
CA ASP A 260 -2.97 -47.27 -1.40
C ASP A 260 -1.52 -47.33 -1.90
N THR A 261 -1.24 -46.50 -2.87
CA THR A 261 0.08 -46.15 -3.33
C THR A 261 0.17 -44.65 -3.50
N GLN A 262 1.32 -44.06 -3.22
CA GLN A 262 1.49 -42.62 -3.23
C GLN A 262 2.86 -42.21 -3.75
N THR A 263 2.91 -40.99 -4.32
CA THR A 263 4.16 -40.35 -4.76
C THR A 263 4.03 -38.83 -4.60
N ILE A 264 5.16 -38.12 -4.68
CA ILE A 264 5.19 -36.67 -4.52
C ILE A 264 5.11 -36.00 -5.89
N LEU A 265 4.35 -34.92 -5.97
CA LEU A 265 4.30 -34.05 -7.15
C LEU A 265 5.48 -33.07 -7.11
N ASP A 266 6.29 -33.10 -8.14
CA ASP A 266 7.39 -32.17 -8.38
C ASP A 266 7.00 -31.25 -9.54
N ILE A 267 6.32 -30.15 -9.23
CA ILE A 267 5.83 -29.21 -10.23
C ILE A 267 6.89 -28.14 -10.49
N GLN A 268 7.42 -28.16 -11.70
CA GLN A 268 8.47 -27.24 -12.12
C GLN A 268 7.88 -25.92 -12.63
N TYR A 269 8.42 -24.80 -12.15
CA TYR A 269 8.02 -23.45 -12.57
C TYR A 269 9.16 -22.43 -12.47
N GLY A 270 9.08 -21.43 -13.35
CA GLY A 270 10.01 -20.31 -13.35
C GLY A 270 9.86 -19.41 -12.12
N PRO A 271 10.91 -18.67 -11.78
CA PRO A 271 10.93 -17.88 -10.55
C PRO A 271 9.95 -16.70 -10.56
N GLN A 272 9.26 -16.54 -9.45
CA GLN A 272 8.52 -15.34 -9.06
C GLN A 272 9.23 -14.70 -7.89
N ILE A 273 9.59 -13.42 -8.00
CA ILE A 273 10.37 -12.75 -6.97
C ILE A 273 9.54 -11.76 -6.17
N LYS A 274 9.97 -11.56 -4.92
CA LYS A 274 9.47 -10.53 -4.02
C LYS A 274 10.66 -9.81 -3.39
N LEU A 275 10.62 -8.48 -3.42
CA LEU A 275 11.62 -7.62 -2.80
C LEU A 275 11.11 -7.13 -1.44
N LEU A 276 11.95 -7.27 -0.42
CA LEU A 276 11.69 -6.82 0.96
C LEU A 276 12.79 -5.83 1.38
N GLY A 277 12.47 -4.97 2.34
CA GLY A 277 13.43 -4.02 2.91
C GLY A 277 13.60 -2.76 2.05
N GLN A 278 12.62 -2.43 1.21
CA GLN A 278 12.61 -1.14 0.52
C GLN A 278 12.59 -0.03 1.57
N PRO A 279 13.52 0.94 1.45
CA PRO A 279 13.58 2.02 2.42
C PRO A 279 12.38 2.95 2.30
N GLU A 280 11.89 3.41 3.45
CA GLU A 280 10.86 4.43 3.55
C GLU A 280 11.50 5.72 4.08
N GLY A 281 11.35 6.84 3.36
CA GLY A 281 11.89 8.14 3.75
C GLY A 281 13.31 8.41 3.26
N ASP A 282 13.90 9.49 3.81
CA ASP A 282 15.25 9.94 3.47
C ASP A 282 16.31 9.03 4.08
N LEU A 283 17.32 8.71 3.29
CA LEU A 283 18.48 7.91 3.70
C LEU A 283 19.70 8.81 3.84
N GLU A 284 20.21 9.00 5.05
CA GLU A 284 21.37 9.87 5.32
C GLU A 284 22.70 9.09 5.30
N GLU A 285 23.70 9.63 4.59
CA GLU A 285 25.04 9.04 4.47
C GLU A 285 25.72 8.86 5.84
N ASN A 286 26.38 7.70 6.05
CA ASN A 286 27.11 7.29 7.28
C ASN A 286 26.23 7.14 8.53
N LYS A 287 24.94 7.36 8.44
CA LYS A 287 24.01 7.29 9.56
C LYS A 287 23.04 6.13 9.44
N ASP A 288 22.52 5.95 8.25
CA ASP A 288 21.54 4.92 7.96
C ASP A 288 22.17 3.67 7.34
N GLU A 289 21.41 2.59 7.32
CA GLU A 289 21.76 1.33 6.65
C GLU A 289 20.57 0.83 5.83
N VAL A 290 20.83 0.16 4.73
CA VAL A 290 19.80 -0.46 3.88
C VAL A 290 20.10 -1.92 3.71
N THR A 291 19.13 -2.76 4.04
CA THR A 291 19.19 -4.21 3.80
C THR A 291 18.05 -4.62 2.89
N LEU A 292 18.37 -5.01 1.67
CA LEU A 292 17.41 -5.48 0.67
C LEU A 292 17.47 -7.01 0.61
N ARG A 293 16.30 -7.64 0.65
CA ARG A 293 16.16 -9.08 0.49
C ARG A 293 15.26 -9.42 -0.67
N CYS A 294 15.79 -10.18 -1.62
CA CYS A 294 15.08 -10.69 -2.79
C CYS A 294 14.79 -12.18 -2.58
N ILE A 295 13.53 -12.54 -2.51
CA ILE A 295 13.09 -13.92 -2.30
C ILE A 295 12.51 -14.41 -3.62
N ALA A 296 12.95 -15.59 -4.07
CA ALA A 296 12.42 -16.24 -5.26
C ALA A 296 11.61 -17.49 -4.90
N ASP A 297 10.37 -17.56 -5.38
CA ASP A 297 9.53 -18.74 -5.38
C ASP A 297 9.69 -19.44 -6.74
N ALA A 298 10.38 -20.60 -6.75
CA ALA A 298 10.74 -21.32 -7.95
C ALA A 298 10.97 -22.81 -7.69
N ASN A 299 10.68 -23.64 -8.67
CA ASN A 299 11.09 -25.04 -8.66
C ASN A 299 11.56 -25.44 -10.06
N PRO A 300 12.81 -25.86 -10.25
CA PRO A 300 13.92 -25.95 -9.29
C PRO A 300 14.29 -24.59 -8.65
N PRO A 301 15.01 -24.60 -7.49
CA PRO A 301 15.44 -23.37 -6.84
C PRO A 301 16.17 -22.43 -7.80
N ALA A 302 15.89 -21.14 -7.70
CA ALA A 302 16.45 -20.13 -8.59
C ALA A 302 17.69 -19.46 -7.99
N THR A 303 18.62 -19.08 -8.84
CA THR A 303 19.75 -18.23 -8.50
C THR A 303 19.33 -16.77 -8.61
N ILE A 304 19.56 -16.00 -7.55
CA ILE A 304 19.30 -14.56 -7.50
C ILE A 304 20.51 -13.80 -8.04
N VAL A 305 20.24 -12.74 -8.79
CA VAL A 305 21.24 -11.85 -9.35
C VAL A 305 20.86 -10.40 -9.08
N TRP A 306 21.72 -9.69 -8.38
CA TRP A 306 21.62 -8.26 -8.17
C TRP A 306 22.46 -7.49 -9.15
N ARG A 307 21.90 -6.41 -9.70
CA ARG A 307 22.60 -5.46 -10.56
C ARG A 307 22.40 -4.04 -10.06
N LYS A 308 23.37 -3.18 -10.31
CA LYS A 308 23.26 -1.75 -10.07
C LYS A 308 23.30 -1.02 -11.41
N ALA A 309 22.35 -0.10 -11.63
CA ALA A 309 22.30 0.71 -12.84
C ALA A 309 23.63 1.45 -13.08
N GLY A 310 24.03 1.54 -14.35
CA GLY A 310 25.28 2.17 -14.75
C GLY A 310 26.55 1.31 -14.52
N ARG A 311 26.39 0.06 -14.05
CA ARG A 311 27.48 -0.91 -13.97
C ARG A 311 27.11 -2.17 -14.76
N PRO A 312 27.99 -2.66 -15.65
CA PRO A 312 27.73 -3.89 -16.40
C PRO A 312 27.86 -5.13 -15.52
N ASP A 313 28.61 -5.05 -14.43
CA ASP A 313 28.93 -6.18 -13.57
C ASP A 313 27.76 -6.55 -12.64
N ILE A 314 27.76 -7.84 -12.28
CA ILE A 314 26.85 -8.36 -11.26
C ILE A 314 27.29 -7.82 -9.91
N PHE A 315 26.33 -7.24 -9.17
CA PHE A 315 26.59 -6.69 -7.85
C PHE A 315 26.68 -7.78 -6.76
N SER A 316 25.75 -8.76 -6.78
CA SER A 316 25.70 -9.87 -5.82
C SER A 316 24.85 -11.04 -6.35
N PHE A 317 25.15 -12.25 -5.86
CA PHE A 317 24.34 -13.47 -6.05
C PHE A 317 23.59 -13.88 -4.79
N GLN A 318 23.70 -13.14 -3.70
CA GLN A 318 23.06 -13.47 -2.44
C GLN A 318 21.61 -12.99 -2.42
N GLU A 319 20.74 -13.70 -1.70
CA GLU A 319 19.36 -13.25 -1.47
C GLU A 319 19.32 -11.87 -0.82
N THR A 320 20.26 -11.59 0.07
CA THR A 320 20.30 -10.37 0.86
C THR A 320 21.54 -9.57 0.54
N ILE A 321 21.36 -8.29 0.25
CA ILE A 321 22.44 -7.32 0.17
C ILE A 321 22.31 -6.31 1.29
N SER A 322 23.42 -6.00 1.97
CA SER A 322 23.48 -5.04 3.05
C SER A 322 24.43 -3.91 2.70
N LEU A 323 23.93 -2.68 2.74
CA LEU A 323 24.66 -1.45 2.48
C LEU A 323 24.90 -0.76 3.83
N LYS A 324 25.98 -1.13 4.50
CA LYS A 324 26.36 -0.64 5.84
C LYS A 324 27.85 -0.36 5.90
N PRO A 325 28.31 0.86 6.30
CA PRO A 325 27.50 2.08 6.38
C PRO A 325 26.98 2.50 5.00
N LEU A 326 25.84 3.20 4.98
CA LEU A 326 25.31 3.74 3.73
C LEU A 326 26.22 4.89 3.26
N LEU A 327 26.59 4.87 1.99
CA LEU A 327 27.51 5.85 1.39
C LEU A 327 26.90 6.42 0.12
N ARG A 328 27.25 7.65 -0.25
CA ARG A 328 26.78 8.30 -1.49
C ARG A 328 27.02 7.48 -2.76
N ARG A 329 28.08 6.65 -2.79
CA ARG A 329 28.33 5.70 -3.89
C ARG A 329 27.26 4.61 -4.01
N HIS A 330 26.41 4.42 -2.99
CA HIS A 330 25.30 3.47 -3.01
C HIS A 330 24.04 4.07 -3.64
N SER A 331 23.99 5.39 -3.90
CA SER A 331 22.89 5.99 -4.66
C SER A 331 22.78 5.38 -6.04
N GLY A 332 21.53 5.22 -6.50
CA GLY A 332 21.18 4.68 -7.80
C GLY A 332 20.23 3.51 -7.72
N SER A 333 19.83 3.00 -8.88
CA SER A 333 18.85 1.94 -9.02
C SER A 333 19.49 0.57 -8.87
N PHE A 334 18.97 -0.25 -7.97
CA PHE A 334 19.31 -1.66 -7.81
C PHE A 334 18.20 -2.51 -8.37
N SER A 335 18.55 -3.54 -9.13
CA SER A 335 17.58 -4.51 -9.64
C SER A 335 17.93 -5.92 -9.17
N CYS A 336 16.88 -6.66 -8.77
CA CYS A 336 16.94 -8.08 -8.50
C CYS A 336 16.26 -8.85 -9.62
N GLU A 337 16.90 -9.91 -10.09
CA GLU A 337 16.40 -10.90 -11.05
C GLU A 337 16.70 -12.29 -10.50
N ALA A 338 15.79 -13.24 -10.73
CA ALA A 338 16.03 -14.65 -10.40
C ALA A 338 15.97 -15.51 -11.67
N LYS A 339 16.80 -16.55 -11.71
CA LYS A 339 16.89 -17.48 -12.85
C LYS A 339 16.99 -18.91 -12.37
N ASN A 340 16.22 -19.82 -12.98
CA ASN A 340 16.39 -21.27 -12.90
C ASN A 340 16.43 -21.87 -14.32
N GLU A 341 16.40 -23.20 -14.42
CA GLU A 341 16.41 -23.93 -15.71
C GLU A 341 15.13 -23.68 -16.52
N ILE A 342 14.00 -23.40 -15.86
CA ILE A 342 12.70 -23.19 -16.49
C ILE A 342 12.60 -21.79 -17.08
N GLY A 343 13.22 -20.78 -16.46
CA GLY A 343 13.15 -19.41 -16.97
C GLY A 343 13.76 -18.37 -16.05
N LYS A 344 13.44 -17.10 -16.37
CA LYS A 344 13.86 -15.91 -15.63
C LYS A 344 12.65 -15.15 -15.12
N SER A 345 12.77 -14.52 -13.95
CA SER A 345 11.79 -13.58 -13.46
C SER A 345 11.84 -12.25 -14.20
N GLN A 346 10.77 -11.46 -14.12
CA GLN A 346 10.87 -10.03 -14.39
C GLN A 346 11.73 -9.38 -13.28
N PRO A 347 12.64 -8.46 -13.62
CA PRO A 347 13.44 -7.77 -12.62
C PRO A 347 12.55 -6.82 -11.77
N ILE A 348 12.81 -6.77 -10.47
CA ILE A 348 12.24 -5.76 -9.58
C ILE A 348 13.34 -4.76 -9.26
N THR A 349 13.05 -3.47 -9.42
CA THR A 349 13.98 -2.37 -9.18
C THR A 349 13.60 -1.59 -7.92
N VAL A 350 14.63 -1.07 -7.25
CA VAL A 350 14.51 -0.14 -6.12
C VAL A 350 15.55 0.96 -6.29
N ASP A 351 15.12 2.20 -6.14
CA ASP A 351 15.99 3.35 -6.19
C ASP A 351 16.44 3.74 -4.78
N ILE A 352 17.74 3.86 -4.60
CA ILE A 352 18.36 4.31 -3.37
C ILE A 352 18.92 5.70 -3.62
N ASP A 353 18.37 6.69 -2.94
CA ASP A 353 18.82 8.07 -2.98
C ASP A 353 19.44 8.44 -1.63
N VAL A 354 20.78 8.44 -1.58
CA VAL A 354 21.53 8.74 -0.37
C VAL A 354 21.66 10.26 -0.21
N LYS A 355 21.05 10.77 0.81
CA LYS A 355 21.12 12.18 1.20
C LYS A 355 22.38 12.46 2.00
N TYR A 356 22.96 13.65 1.82
CA TYR A 356 24.12 14.08 2.60
C TYR A 356 24.16 15.60 2.75
N PRO A 357 24.73 16.09 3.88
CA PRO A 357 24.82 17.51 4.16
C PRO A 357 25.71 18.21 3.12
N PRO A 358 25.50 19.53 2.91
CA PRO A 358 26.31 20.29 2.00
C PRO A 358 27.76 20.40 2.48
N LYS A 359 28.69 20.24 1.56
CA LYS A 359 30.11 20.52 1.77
C LYS A 359 30.55 21.56 0.75
N ILE A 360 31.04 22.70 1.20
CA ILE A 360 31.54 23.74 0.32
C ILE A 360 32.83 23.23 -0.34
N THR A 361 32.85 23.24 -1.65
CA THR A 361 33.98 22.80 -2.49
C THR A 361 34.80 23.99 -2.97
N ARG A 362 34.16 25.16 -3.13
CA ARG A 362 34.82 26.38 -3.57
C ARG A 362 34.04 27.60 -3.04
N ALA A 363 34.75 28.60 -2.54
CA ALA A 363 34.18 29.91 -2.17
C ALA A 363 35.12 31.01 -2.60
N GLY A 364 34.57 32.02 -3.32
CA GLY A 364 35.28 33.19 -3.82
C GLY A 364 36.28 32.93 -4.93
N PRO A 365 36.76 33.98 -5.60
CA PRO A 365 37.94 33.89 -6.45
C PRO A 365 39.19 33.73 -5.57
N GLU A 366 39.29 34.49 -4.46
CA GLU A 366 40.41 34.50 -3.53
C GLU A 366 39.89 34.82 -2.11
N ARG A 367 40.76 34.67 -1.07
CA ARG A 367 40.42 35.03 0.31
C ARG A 367 40.26 36.51 0.53
N VAL A 368 40.97 37.34 -0.24
CA VAL A 368 40.88 38.79 -0.24
C VAL A 368 40.50 39.27 -1.62
N VAL A 369 39.38 39.93 -1.70
CA VAL A 369 38.87 40.51 -2.96
C VAL A 369 38.94 42.02 -2.86
N VAL A 370 39.66 42.64 -3.78
CA VAL A 370 39.71 44.10 -3.88
C VAL A 370 38.77 44.56 -4.97
N ALA A 371 37.76 45.33 -4.60
CA ALA A 371 36.77 45.91 -5.50
C ALA A 371 36.94 47.43 -5.61
N ALA A 372 36.95 47.97 -6.83
CA ALA A 372 36.93 49.42 -7.01
C ALA A 372 35.51 49.95 -6.71
N LEU A 373 35.44 51.11 -6.06
CA LEU A 373 34.20 51.81 -5.77
C LEU A 373 33.39 52.02 -7.07
N TYR A 374 32.11 51.76 -7.01
CA TYR A 374 31.11 51.83 -8.12
C TYR A 374 31.28 50.78 -9.23
N ASN A 375 32.27 49.88 -9.13
CA ASN A 375 32.43 48.80 -10.11
C ASN A 375 31.62 47.54 -9.70
N ARG A 376 31.50 46.63 -10.67
CA ARG A 376 30.85 45.33 -10.48
C ARG A 376 31.83 44.35 -9.84
N THR A 377 31.37 43.61 -8.86
CA THR A 377 32.14 42.53 -8.19
C THR A 377 31.28 41.27 -8.08
N VAL A 378 31.91 40.09 -8.22
CA VAL A 378 31.20 38.80 -8.16
C VAL A 378 31.95 37.89 -7.17
N LEU A 379 31.19 37.32 -6.21
CA LEU A 379 31.65 36.22 -5.37
C LEU A 379 30.92 34.96 -5.75
N VAL A 380 31.62 33.84 -5.81
CA VAL A 380 31.07 32.53 -6.23
C VAL A 380 31.21 31.53 -5.09
N CYS A 381 30.17 30.73 -4.87
CA CYS A 381 30.16 29.64 -3.90
C CYS A 381 29.68 28.37 -4.54
N GLN A 382 30.41 27.27 -4.38
CA GLN A 382 29.99 25.95 -4.85
C GLN A 382 30.01 24.98 -3.68
N ALA A 383 28.94 24.22 -3.55
CA ALA A 383 28.80 23.17 -2.55
C ALA A 383 28.26 21.88 -3.20
N ASP A 384 28.74 20.75 -2.71
CA ASP A 384 28.25 19.42 -3.02
C ASP A 384 27.33 18.96 -1.89
N GLY A 385 26.11 18.55 -2.20
CA GLY A 385 25.11 18.10 -1.22
C GLY A 385 23.91 17.46 -1.92
N ASN A 386 23.25 16.55 -1.23
CA ASN A 386 22.01 15.96 -1.68
C ASN A 386 20.97 15.99 -0.54
N PRO A 387 19.84 16.67 -0.68
CA PRO A 387 19.38 17.48 -1.82
C PRO A 387 20.32 18.62 -2.19
N GLN A 388 20.19 19.13 -3.41
CA GLN A 388 21.01 20.24 -3.88
C GLN A 388 20.94 21.43 -2.91
N PRO A 389 22.08 21.99 -2.48
CA PRO A 389 22.10 23.05 -1.47
C PRO A 389 21.49 24.36 -1.95
N ALA A 390 20.75 25.01 -1.05
CA ALA A 390 20.42 26.43 -1.15
C ALA A 390 21.58 27.25 -0.59
N TYR A 391 21.79 28.45 -1.15
CA TYR A 391 22.89 29.32 -0.79
C TYR A 391 22.41 30.57 -0.07
N GLN A 392 23.26 31.12 0.80
CA GLN A 392 23.07 32.41 1.45
C GLN A 392 24.41 33.09 1.64
N TRP A 393 24.52 34.33 1.18
CA TRP A 393 25.69 35.15 1.39
C TRP A 393 25.48 36.06 2.60
N LEU A 394 26.36 35.92 3.58
CA LEU A 394 26.34 36.67 4.84
C LEU A 394 27.53 37.61 4.84
N GLN A 395 27.27 38.91 4.95
CA GLN A 395 28.30 39.92 5.20
C GLN A 395 28.36 40.18 6.71
N LYS A 396 29.54 40.03 7.30
CA LYS A 396 29.85 40.45 8.65
C LYS A 396 30.59 41.78 8.60
N THR A 397 30.03 42.80 9.24
CA THR A 397 30.69 44.09 9.31
C THR A 397 31.82 44.07 10.33
N THR A 398 32.82 44.95 10.12
CA THR A 398 33.97 45.11 11.02
C THR A 398 33.70 46.14 12.13
N THR A 399 32.44 46.33 12.52
CA THR A 399 32.03 47.21 13.63
C THR A 399 32.21 46.49 14.97
N ALA A 400 32.26 47.24 16.07
CA ALA A 400 32.38 46.69 17.42
C ALA A 400 31.21 45.74 17.78
N GLU A 401 30.04 46.00 17.23
CA GLU A 401 28.90 45.07 17.21
C GLU A 401 28.87 44.36 15.84
N GLU A 402 29.20 43.06 15.84
CA GLU A 402 29.18 42.21 14.62
C GLU A 402 27.77 42.15 14.07
N THR A 403 27.41 43.03 13.15
CA THR A 403 26.14 42.96 12.45
C THR A 403 26.26 42.06 11.22
N VAL A 404 25.29 41.16 11.02
CA VAL A 404 25.26 40.23 9.89
C VAL A 404 24.17 40.64 8.93
N TYR A 405 24.55 40.93 7.69
CA TYR A 405 23.61 41.25 6.61
C TYR A 405 23.54 40.12 5.59
N VAL A 406 22.32 39.74 5.21
CA VAL A 406 22.09 38.82 4.07
C VAL A 406 22.16 39.61 2.78
N ARG A 407 23.15 39.30 1.94
CA ARG A 407 23.41 40.04 0.68
C ARG A 407 22.93 39.31 -0.56
N GLY A 408 22.66 38.01 -0.49
CA GLY A 408 22.16 37.22 -1.60
C GLY A 408 21.81 35.78 -1.21
N ALA A 409 21.03 35.12 -2.04
CA ALA A 409 20.58 33.72 -1.85
C ALA A 409 20.98 32.82 -3.01
N GLU A 410 21.77 33.33 -3.94
CA GLU A 410 22.21 32.60 -5.13
C GLU A 410 23.64 32.04 -4.96
N GLN A 411 23.98 31.08 -5.79
CA GLN A 411 25.33 30.54 -5.89
C GLN A 411 26.38 31.64 -6.16
N MET A 412 25.98 32.65 -6.95
CA MET A 412 26.81 33.81 -7.29
C MET A 412 26.21 35.06 -6.67
N LEU A 413 26.96 35.74 -5.83
CA LEU A 413 26.65 37.08 -5.36
C LEU A 413 27.23 38.10 -6.33
N VAL A 414 26.35 38.80 -7.04
CA VAL A 414 26.70 39.86 -8.00
C VAL A 414 26.36 41.21 -7.38
N ILE A 415 27.39 42.00 -7.08
CA ILE A 415 27.29 43.37 -6.58
C ILE A 415 27.56 44.31 -7.76
N HIS A 416 26.52 44.91 -8.35
CA HIS A 416 26.63 45.71 -9.58
C HIS A 416 27.28 47.07 -9.35
N ASN A 417 27.05 47.67 -8.18
CA ASN A 417 27.55 48.96 -7.82
C ASN A 417 28.10 48.89 -6.39
N VAL A 418 29.39 48.63 -6.28
CA VAL A 418 30.05 48.46 -4.98
C VAL A 418 30.21 49.83 -4.29
N THR A 419 29.66 49.95 -3.08
CA THR A 419 29.88 51.08 -2.16
C THR A 419 30.64 50.61 -0.94
N TYR A 420 31.10 51.52 -0.12
CA TYR A 420 31.79 51.18 1.16
C TYR A 420 30.90 50.35 2.09
N ASP A 421 29.57 50.34 1.95
CA ASP A 421 28.65 49.50 2.73
C ASP A 421 28.77 48.00 2.42
N TYR A 422 29.40 47.66 1.32
CA TYR A 422 29.70 46.29 0.96
C TYR A 422 31.06 45.80 1.49
N GLN A 423 31.88 46.68 2.05
CA GLN A 423 33.13 46.29 2.66
C GLN A 423 32.90 45.39 3.88
N GLY A 424 33.74 44.36 4.05
CA GLY A 424 33.67 43.47 5.20
C GLY A 424 33.93 42.01 4.84
N ARG A 425 33.63 41.13 5.78
CA ARG A 425 33.84 39.69 5.66
C ARG A 425 32.58 39.01 5.12
N TYR A 426 32.72 38.29 4.01
CA TYR A 426 31.67 37.51 3.41
C TYR A 426 31.84 36.05 3.72
N VAL A 427 30.76 35.40 4.14
CA VAL A 427 30.69 33.95 4.34
C VAL A 427 29.56 33.41 3.50
N CYS A 428 29.84 32.40 2.72
CA CYS A 428 28.81 31.62 2.04
C CYS A 428 28.30 30.54 2.98
N LYS A 429 27.00 30.52 3.25
CA LYS A 429 26.29 29.43 3.93
C LYS A 429 25.58 28.63 2.88
N ALA A 430 25.87 27.33 2.77
CA ALA A 430 25.14 26.37 1.96
C ALA A 430 24.31 25.49 2.89
N SER A 431 23.02 25.29 2.59
CA SER A 431 22.12 24.49 3.42
C SER A 431 21.22 23.59 2.57
N ASN A 432 20.88 22.42 3.11
CA ASN A 432 19.83 21.56 2.60
C ASN A 432 18.99 21.00 3.75
N ILE A 433 17.85 20.35 3.41
CA ILE A 433 16.95 19.74 4.40
C ILE A 433 17.00 18.23 4.19
N ILE A 434 17.35 17.50 5.26
CA ILE A 434 17.38 16.04 5.28
C ILE A 434 16.48 15.58 6.43
N SER A 435 15.47 14.79 6.14
CA SER A 435 14.49 14.29 7.12
C SER A 435 13.91 15.42 7.99
N GLY A 436 13.55 16.54 7.36
CA GLY A 436 12.96 17.72 8.03
C GLY A 436 13.96 18.55 8.83
N THR A 437 15.25 18.20 8.88
CA THR A 437 16.28 18.94 9.62
C THR A 437 17.20 19.69 8.66
N GLU A 438 17.38 21.01 8.91
CA GLU A 438 18.35 21.80 8.15
C GLU A 438 19.77 21.36 8.49
N ARG A 439 20.52 21.02 7.45
CA ARG A 439 21.97 20.79 7.48
C ARG A 439 22.65 21.93 6.75
N HIS A 440 23.73 22.48 7.30
CA HIS A 440 24.44 23.56 6.66
C HIS A 440 25.96 23.44 6.82
N SER A 441 26.66 24.10 5.92
CA SER A 441 28.10 24.30 5.94
C SER A 441 28.41 25.77 5.61
N GLN A 442 29.46 26.32 6.17
CA GLN A 442 29.91 27.68 5.90
C GLN A 442 31.29 27.66 5.30
N SER A 443 31.57 28.64 4.43
CA SER A 443 32.87 28.84 3.84
C SER A 443 33.83 29.50 4.83
N GLU A 444 35.13 29.40 4.53
CA GLU A 444 36.09 30.34 5.06
C GLU A 444 35.67 31.79 4.69
N PRO A 445 35.92 32.76 5.55
CA PRO A 445 35.58 34.14 5.25
C PRO A 445 36.40 34.69 4.08
N ILE A 446 35.71 35.49 3.26
CA ILE A 446 36.28 36.24 2.13
C ILE A 446 36.28 37.72 2.53
N ASP A 447 37.41 38.36 2.62
CA ASP A 447 37.51 39.77 2.92
C ASP A 447 37.33 40.60 1.65
N LEU A 448 36.21 41.33 1.56
CA LEU A 448 35.95 42.28 0.48
C LEU A 448 36.46 43.67 0.94
N SER A 449 37.51 44.13 0.28
CA SER A 449 38.08 45.47 0.48
C SER A 449 37.65 46.40 -0.67
N VAL A 450 36.96 47.48 -0.32
CA VAL A 450 36.51 48.47 -1.31
C VAL A 450 37.56 49.58 -1.39
N MET A 451 38.04 49.85 -2.60
CA MET A 451 39.02 50.92 -2.86
C MET A 451 38.44 52.00 -3.75
N GLY A 452 38.60 53.25 -3.35
CA GLY A 452 38.10 54.39 -4.12
C GLY A 452 38.38 55.75 -3.46
N PRO A 453 37.88 56.85 -4.05
CA PRO A 453 37.90 58.16 -3.43
C PRO A 453 37.09 58.18 -2.13
N PRO A 454 37.35 59.15 -1.22
CA PRO A 454 36.51 59.35 -0.05
C PRO A 454 35.04 59.50 -0.44
N GLN A 455 34.15 58.98 0.40
CA GLN A 455 32.70 59.10 0.23
C GLN A 455 32.07 59.48 1.58
N VAL A 456 31.41 60.63 1.62
CA VAL A 456 30.66 61.08 2.79
C VAL A 456 29.39 60.26 2.96
N LEU A 457 29.16 59.75 4.15
CA LEU A 457 27.94 59.01 4.52
C LEU A 457 26.79 60.01 4.78
N ARG A 458 26.19 60.49 3.68
CA ARG A 458 25.18 61.57 3.67
C ARG A 458 23.95 61.28 4.54
N HIS A 459 23.67 60.02 4.82
CA HIS A 459 22.57 59.57 5.66
C HIS A 459 22.92 59.61 7.18
N ALA A 460 24.22 59.65 7.53
CA ALA A 460 24.72 59.62 8.89
C ALA A 460 25.31 60.97 9.32
N VAL A 461 25.14 62.00 8.51
CA VAL A 461 25.67 63.35 8.78
C VAL A 461 24.53 64.35 8.87
N GLU A 462 24.52 65.14 9.92
CA GLU A 462 23.59 66.25 10.09
C GLU A 462 23.88 67.33 9.06
N LYS A 463 22.85 67.69 8.25
CA LYS A 463 22.96 68.76 7.24
C LYS A 463 23.00 70.14 7.84
N GLU A 464 22.41 70.26 9.02
CA GLU A 464 22.23 71.51 9.71
C GLU A 464 22.46 71.34 11.23
N VAL A 465 23.34 72.14 11.79
CA VAL A 465 23.62 72.18 13.24
C VAL A 465 23.12 73.50 13.75
N ALA A 466 22.18 73.47 14.67
CA ALA A 466 21.65 74.72 15.30
C ALA A 466 22.15 74.82 16.72
N VAL A 467 22.74 76.00 17.05
CA VAL A 467 23.25 76.27 18.38
C VAL A 467 22.82 77.70 18.81
N GLU A 468 22.82 77.93 20.15
CA GLU A 468 22.55 79.27 20.69
C GLU A 468 23.78 80.15 20.58
N ARG A 469 23.57 81.45 20.39
CA ARG A 469 24.66 82.44 20.35
C ARG A 469 25.49 82.40 21.60
N GLY A 470 26.79 82.28 21.44
CA GLY A 470 27.74 82.19 22.56
C GLY A 470 28.10 80.78 23.00
N SER A 471 27.36 79.80 22.55
CA SER A 471 27.65 78.37 22.73
C SER A 471 28.73 77.90 21.76
N ASP A 472 29.33 76.72 22.05
CA ASP A 472 30.25 76.05 21.12
C ASP A 472 29.46 75.17 20.17
N ALA A 473 29.83 75.22 18.89
CA ALA A 473 29.29 74.34 17.86
C ALA A 473 30.31 73.26 17.43
N ALA A 474 29.87 72.03 17.17
CA ALA A 474 30.70 70.99 16.61
C ALA A 474 30.05 70.50 15.33
N LEU A 475 30.69 70.70 14.20
CA LEU A 475 30.26 70.18 12.88
C LEU A 475 31.04 68.90 12.66
N ALA A 476 30.32 67.74 12.62
CA ALA A 476 30.90 66.43 12.44
C ALA A 476 30.49 65.85 11.09
N VAL A 477 31.44 65.35 10.35
CA VAL A 477 31.18 64.68 9.04
C VAL A 477 31.84 63.31 9.04
N THR A 478 31.02 62.30 8.96
CA THR A 478 31.47 60.91 8.83
C THR A 478 31.60 60.55 7.34
N PHE A 479 32.73 59.98 6.98
CA PHE A 479 33.04 59.55 5.62
C PHE A 479 33.86 58.26 5.63
N CYS A 480 33.80 57.50 4.55
CA CYS A 480 34.64 56.31 4.38
C CYS A 480 35.63 56.53 3.23
N SER A 481 36.83 55.97 3.39
CA SER A 481 37.95 56.19 2.49
C SER A 481 38.94 55.04 2.53
N ASN A 482 39.26 54.45 1.40
CA ASN A 482 40.34 53.47 1.28
C ASN A 482 41.08 53.66 -0.05
N PRO A 483 42.33 54.06 -0.10
CA PRO A 483 43.19 54.36 1.05
C PRO A 483 42.65 55.45 1.97
N GLY A 484 43.15 55.49 3.21
CA GLY A 484 42.77 56.52 4.19
C GLY A 484 42.97 57.95 3.67
N PRO A 485 42.30 58.94 4.26
CA PRO A 485 42.38 60.31 3.82
C PRO A 485 43.81 60.87 4.00
N THR A 486 44.31 61.56 2.99
CA THR A 486 45.60 62.28 2.98
C THR A 486 45.45 63.70 3.44
N LYS A 487 44.28 64.34 3.11
CA LYS A 487 43.92 65.68 3.50
C LYS A 487 42.43 65.81 3.80
N ALA A 488 42.08 66.64 4.78
CA ALA A 488 40.73 67.09 5.02
C ALA A 488 40.75 68.56 5.40
N ILE A 489 40.10 69.40 4.59
CA ILE A 489 40.14 70.82 4.70
C ILE A 489 38.72 71.39 4.84
N TRP A 490 38.47 72.09 5.90
CA TRP A 490 37.26 72.85 6.11
C TRP A 490 37.38 74.24 5.45
N GLU A 491 36.38 74.62 4.68
CA GLU A 491 36.30 75.86 3.91
C GLU A 491 35.02 76.65 4.25
N TRP A 492 35.11 77.90 4.52
CA TRP A 492 33.98 78.82 4.69
C TRP A 492 34.36 80.22 4.27
N GLY A 493 33.59 80.87 3.43
CA GLY A 493 33.97 82.15 2.83
C GLY A 493 35.31 82.04 2.09
N SER A 494 36.29 82.85 2.46
CA SER A 494 37.66 82.82 1.93
C SER A 494 38.62 82.01 2.83
N MET A 495 38.13 81.45 3.94
CA MET A 495 38.94 80.74 4.93
C MET A 495 39.07 79.28 4.62
N LYS A 496 40.26 78.75 4.91
CA LYS A 496 40.57 77.29 4.79
C LYS A 496 41.31 76.85 6.05
N LEU A 497 40.88 75.71 6.62
CA LEU A 497 41.51 75.14 7.79
C LEU A 497 41.66 73.63 7.64
N GLU A 498 42.88 73.14 7.66
CA GLU A 498 43.16 71.71 7.52
C GLU A 498 42.98 71.03 8.88
N SER A 499 42.49 69.79 8.87
CA SER A 499 42.30 68.98 10.06
C SER A 499 43.62 68.85 10.85
N GLY A 500 43.55 69.04 12.15
CA GLY A 500 44.70 69.08 13.09
C GLY A 500 45.25 70.49 13.38
N TYR A 501 44.65 71.55 12.78
CA TYR A 501 45.07 72.94 13.00
C TYR A 501 43.93 73.73 13.62
N GLU A 502 44.35 74.88 14.21
CA GLU A 502 43.47 75.85 14.87
C GLU A 502 43.69 77.23 14.29
N MET A 503 42.60 77.96 14.22
CA MET A 503 42.61 79.35 13.76
C MET A 503 41.61 80.20 14.54
N GLY A 504 42.12 80.89 15.60
CA GLY A 504 41.27 81.69 16.44
C GLY A 504 40.22 80.88 17.20
N ARG A 505 38.95 81.12 16.89
CA ARG A 505 37.79 80.36 17.44
C ARG A 505 37.50 79.02 16.77
N PHE A 506 38.16 78.73 15.67
CA PHE A 506 37.94 77.55 14.87
C PHE A 506 39.03 76.50 15.11
N THR A 507 38.63 75.32 15.49
CA THR A 507 39.53 74.16 15.67
C THR A 507 39.08 73.02 14.78
N ALA A 508 39.85 72.72 13.73
CA ALA A 508 39.65 71.51 12.94
C ALA A 508 40.38 70.37 13.64
N GLU A 509 39.61 69.50 14.27
CA GLU A 509 40.17 68.38 15.05
C GLU A 509 40.89 67.39 14.09
N LYS A 510 41.84 66.60 14.64
CA LYS A 510 42.46 65.53 13.86
C LYS A 510 41.41 64.51 13.46
N ILE A 511 41.56 64.00 12.25
CA ILE A 511 40.67 62.98 11.76
C ILE A 511 40.71 61.73 12.65
N GLU A 512 39.58 61.40 13.22
CA GLU A 512 39.39 60.18 14.03
C GLU A 512 38.90 59.01 13.21
N LYS A 513 39.32 57.78 13.60
CA LYS A 513 38.75 56.58 13.02
C LYS A 513 37.36 56.35 13.60
N GLY A 514 36.40 56.15 12.73
CA GLY A 514 35.05 55.78 13.09
C GLY A 514 34.94 54.31 13.58
N PRO A 515 33.73 53.85 13.89
CA PRO A 515 33.49 52.48 14.34
C PRO A 515 33.86 51.42 13.28
N ARG A 516 33.86 51.79 12.00
CA ARG A 516 34.35 50.94 10.89
C ARG A 516 35.79 51.29 10.55
N THR A 517 36.58 50.30 10.24
CA THR A 517 38.04 50.44 9.98
C THR A 517 38.37 51.32 8.77
N ASP A 518 37.45 51.46 7.83
CA ASP A 518 37.56 52.23 6.60
C ASP A 518 36.84 53.57 6.66
N CYS A 519 36.21 53.91 7.79
CA CYS A 519 35.47 55.14 7.94
C CYS A 519 36.11 56.03 8.99
N TYR A 520 35.95 57.32 8.81
CA TYR A 520 36.60 58.39 9.54
C TYR A 520 35.59 59.45 9.88
N GLU A 521 35.90 60.24 10.91
CA GLU A 521 35.15 61.43 11.29
C GLU A 521 36.06 62.67 11.31
N ALA A 522 35.61 63.71 10.62
CA ALA A 522 36.25 65.03 10.64
C ALA A 522 35.32 65.98 11.37
N ARG A 523 35.87 66.65 12.42
CA ARG A 523 35.12 67.60 13.22
C ARG A 523 35.71 68.99 13.10
N LEU A 524 34.84 70.01 12.96
CA LEU A 524 35.16 71.44 13.09
C LEU A 524 34.45 71.97 14.36
N ARG A 525 35.19 72.40 15.34
CA ARG A 525 34.66 73.08 16.51
C ARG A 525 34.72 74.59 16.30
N VAL A 526 33.61 75.26 16.54
CA VAL A 526 33.53 76.75 16.55
C VAL A 526 33.20 77.18 17.99
N SER A 527 34.16 77.73 18.68
CA SER A 527 33.99 78.17 20.09
C SER A 527 33.32 79.54 20.12
N ARG A 528 32.37 79.71 21.05
CA ARG A 528 31.63 80.94 21.31
C ARG A 528 31.03 81.52 20.01
N THR A 529 30.11 80.84 19.45
CA THR A 529 29.48 81.16 18.16
C THR A 529 28.78 82.50 18.16
N ASP A 530 28.88 83.22 17.03
CA ASP A 530 28.18 84.50 16.80
C ASP A 530 27.26 84.37 15.59
N SER A 531 26.29 85.26 15.46
CA SER A 531 25.34 85.29 14.31
C SER A 531 26.04 85.30 12.94
N ALA A 532 27.23 85.91 12.85
CA ALA A 532 28.09 85.92 11.69
C ALA A 532 28.60 84.49 11.29
N ASP A 533 28.58 83.54 12.22
CA ASP A 533 29.00 82.14 11.95
C ASP A 533 27.88 81.32 11.27
N SER A 534 26.65 81.85 11.22
CA SER A 534 25.53 81.20 10.46
C SER A 534 25.81 81.20 8.98
N ARG A 535 26.32 80.06 8.45
CA ARG A 535 26.73 79.89 7.09
C ARG A 535 26.97 78.41 6.73
N ASN A 536 27.25 78.13 5.48
CA ASN A 536 27.70 76.81 5.00
C ASN A 536 29.18 76.64 5.28
N TYR A 537 29.56 75.54 5.88
CA TYR A 537 30.91 75.02 6.03
C TYR A 537 31.12 73.84 5.14
N TYR A 538 32.13 73.87 4.28
CA TYR A 538 32.42 72.80 3.30
C TYR A 538 33.61 72.01 3.78
N LEU A 539 33.48 70.69 3.82
CA LEU A 539 34.60 69.78 4.07
C LEU A 539 35.04 69.20 2.74
N ASN A 540 36.27 69.42 2.34
CA ASN A 540 36.94 68.76 1.24
C ASN A 540 37.84 67.66 1.76
N ILE A 541 37.64 66.43 1.34
CA ILE A 541 38.41 65.28 1.76
C ILE A 541 39.10 64.71 0.53
N GLU A 542 40.38 64.37 0.64
CA GLU A 542 41.19 63.87 -0.48
C GLU A 542 41.97 62.62 -0.05
N ASN A 543 42.06 61.64 -0.95
CA ASN A 543 43.02 60.55 -0.89
C ASN A 543 43.71 60.35 -2.26
N SER A 544 44.57 59.34 -2.41
CA SER A 544 45.28 59.07 -3.68
C SER A 544 44.38 58.64 -4.84
N LYS A 545 43.06 58.39 -4.60
CA LYS A 545 42.08 57.95 -5.62
C LYS A 545 41.12 59.03 -6.03
N GLY A 546 41.09 60.18 -5.34
CA GLY A 546 40.24 61.33 -5.62
C GLY A 546 39.77 62.07 -4.40
N ASN A 547 38.71 62.83 -4.53
CA ASN A 547 38.17 63.67 -3.46
C ASN A 547 36.64 63.61 -3.41
N ASP A 548 36.09 63.98 -2.22
CA ASP A 548 34.65 64.24 -2.03
C ASP A 548 34.47 65.56 -1.26
N ARG A 549 33.35 66.22 -1.48
CA ARG A 549 33.01 67.49 -0.87
C ARG A 549 31.62 67.48 -0.28
N TYR A 550 31.51 67.92 0.99
CA TYR A 550 30.23 67.99 1.68
C TYR A 550 30.06 69.35 2.38
N SER A 551 28.81 69.80 2.55
CA SER A 551 28.50 71.03 3.26
C SER A 551 27.60 70.77 4.47
N VAL A 552 27.94 71.40 5.61
CA VAL A 552 27.10 71.44 6.80
C VAL A 552 26.73 72.92 7.04
N VAL A 553 25.48 73.17 7.34
CA VAL A 553 24.96 74.48 7.67
C VAL A 553 25.04 74.68 9.18
N LEU A 554 25.71 75.71 9.62
CA LEU A 554 25.61 76.11 11.02
C LEU A 554 24.56 77.24 11.10
N GLN A 555 23.59 77.08 11.99
CA GLN A 555 22.61 78.10 12.36
C GLN A 555 22.82 78.54 13.81
N VAL A 556 23.18 79.80 14.01
CA VAL A 556 23.30 80.38 15.36
C VAL A 556 22.00 81.14 15.63
N ARG A 557 21.22 80.62 16.56
CA ARG A 557 19.98 81.27 17.02
C ARG A 557 20.32 82.36 18.06
N GLY A 558 19.90 83.59 17.77
CA GLY A 558 19.90 84.64 18.77
C GLY A 558 18.83 84.38 19.85
N PHE A 559 19.01 84.86 21.08
CA PHE A 559 17.87 84.99 21.97
C PHE A 559 16.88 85.96 21.32
N ASP A 560 15.92 85.48 20.56
CA ASP A 560 14.73 86.27 20.30
C ASP A 560 14.01 86.36 21.66
N PHE A 561 14.05 87.63 22.28
CA PHE A 561 13.05 87.95 23.25
C PHE A 561 11.72 87.58 22.64
N ILE A 562 11.00 86.73 23.31
CA ILE A 562 9.61 86.37 22.93
C ILE A 562 8.86 87.69 22.98
N THR A 563 8.76 88.39 21.82
CA THR A 563 7.74 89.37 21.63
C THR A 563 6.45 88.53 21.61
N PHE A 564 5.71 88.69 22.72
CA PHE A 564 4.41 88.10 22.85
C PHE A 564 3.62 88.33 21.57
N ALA A 565 3.15 87.27 21.01
CA ALA A 565 2.34 87.22 19.85
C ALA A 565 1.31 88.36 19.80
N ASP A 566 1.03 88.84 18.60
CA ASP A 566 -0.05 89.72 18.23
C ASP A 566 -1.28 89.55 19.12
N PRO A 567 -1.91 90.59 19.63
CA PRO A 567 -3.11 90.47 20.41
C PRO A 567 -4.16 89.76 19.68
N VAL A 568 -4.56 88.59 20.16
CA VAL A 568 -5.67 87.83 19.63
C VAL A 568 -6.86 88.79 19.46
N SER A 569 -7.28 89.02 18.23
CA SER A 569 -8.33 90.00 17.94
C SER A 569 -9.56 89.67 18.80
N MET A 570 -10.13 90.70 19.50
CA MET A 570 -11.36 90.49 20.30
C MET A 570 -12.45 89.84 19.53
N ALA A 571 -12.48 89.90 18.18
CA ALA A 571 -13.41 89.23 17.32
C ALA A 571 -13.28 87.67 17.35
N THR A 572 -12.04 87.14 17.49
CA THR A 572 -11.80 85.70 17.62
C THR A 572 -12.23 85.17 18.97
N VAL A 573 -12.00 85.92 20.06
CA VAL A 573 -12.45 85.50 21.39
C VAL A 573 -13.99 85.49 21.47
N ILE A 574 -14.65 86.54 20.92
CA ILE A 574 -16.08 86.65 20.88
C ILE A 574 -16.68 85.52 19.98
N GLY A 575 -16.04 85.18 18.84
CA GLY A 575 -16.45 84.11 17.95
C GLY A 575 -16.43 82.73 18.64
N VAL A 576 -15.38 82.45 19.43
CA VAL A 576 -15.28 81.20 20.17
C VAL A 576 -16.30 81.12 21.28
N ILE A 577 -16.57 82.20 22.00
CA ILE A 577 -17.60 82.27 23.04
C ILE A 577 -19.00 82.05 22.45
N ILE A 578 -19.32 82.73 21.37
CA ILE A 578 -20.62 82.54 20.66
C ILE A 578 -20.73 81.10 20.14
N GLY A 579 -19.69 80.55 19.56
CA GLY A 579 -19.66 79.15 19.10
C GLY A 579 -19.94 78.14 20.21
N CYS A 580 -19.30 78.34 21.38
CA CYS A 580 -19.53 77.51 22.57
C CYS A 580 -20.95 77.62 23.10
N LEU A 581 -21.52 78.85 23.12
CA LEU A 581 -22.92 79.07 23.57
C LEU A 581 -23.92 78.42 22.61
N ILE A 582 -23.70 78.54 21.31
CA ILE A 582 -24.54 77.85 20.32
C ILE A 582 -24.48 76.34 20.49
N LEU A 583 -23.32 75.79 20.72
CA LEU A 583 -23.10 74.38 20.94
C LEU A 583 -23.81 73.89 22.19
N LEU A 584 -23.78 74.65 23.29
CA LEU A 584 -24.52 74.38 24.51
C LEU A 584 -26.04 74.39 24.32
N VAL A 585 -26.55 75.36 23.51
CA VAL A 585 -27.97 75.41 23.20
C VAL A 585 -28.40 74.21 22.32
N VAL A 586 -27.56 73.82 21.36
CA VAL A 586 -27.84 72.63 20.51
C VAL A 586 -27.83 71.36 21.35
N VAL A 587 -26.85 71.22 22.24
CA VAL A 587 -26.78 70.06 23.16
C VAL A 587 -27.97 70.04 24.11
N SER A 588 -28.36 71.16 24.67
CA SER A 588 -29.52 71.26 25.56
C SER A 588 -30.84 70.95 24.81
N MET A 589 -30.99 71.46 23.57
CA MET A 589 -32.16 71.08 22.73
C MET A 589 -32.17 69.61 22.39
N PHE A 590 -30.98 69.04 22.14
CA PHE A 590 -30.89 67.58 21.86
C PHE A 590 -31.27 66.77 23.08
N ILE A 591 -30.84 67.21 24.28
CA ILE A 591 -31.23 66.58 25.56
C ILE A 591 -32.75 66.69 25.79
N VAL A 592 -33.33 67.87 25.58
CA VAL A 592 -34.80 68.06 25.72
C VAL A 592 -35.57 67.27 24.65
N TYR A 593 -35.03 67.20 23.45
CA TYR A 593 -35.63 66.37 22.40
C TYR A 593 -35.55 64.87 22.72
N ALA A 594 -34.43 64.41 23.30
CA ALA A 594 -34.24 63.04 23.75
C ALA A 594 -35.18 62.68 24.90
N PHE A 595 -35.42 63.61 25.83
CA PHE A 595 -36.38 63.43 26.92
C PHE A 595 -37.84 63.46 26.43
N LYS A 596 -38.17 64.25 25.38
CA LYS A 596 -39.52 64.38 24.88
C LYS A 596 -39.89 63.28 23.88
N ALA A 597 -38.95 62.55 23.35
CA ALA A 597 -39.13 61.51 22.32
C ALA A 597 -39.25 60.11 22.88
N GLU A 598 -39.24 59.89 24.19
CA GLU A 598 -39.37 58.54 24.85
C GLU A 598 -38.55 57.43 24.22
N LYS A 599 -37.38 57.73 23.61
CA LYS A 599 -36.57 56.74 22.91
C LYS A 599 -35.31 56.34 23.68
N TRP A 600 -35.39 56.32 24.99
CA TRP A 600 -34.37 55.61 25.77
C TRP A 600 -34.99 54.38 26.38
N CYS A 601 -34.99 53.29 25.63
CA CYS A 601 -35.32 51.98 26.13
C CYS A 601 -34.18 51.47 27.01
N PHE A 602 -34.34 51.57 28.34
CA PHE A 602 -33.74 50.60 29.24
C PHE A 602 -34.80 49.59 29.61
N SER A 603 -34.74 48.42 29.05
CA SER A 603 -35.53 47.28 29.43
C SER A 603 -35.04 46.79 30.80
N LYS A 604 -35.92 46.84 31.80
CA LYS A 604 -35.77 46.13 33.07
C LYS A 604 -36.05 44.64 32.76
N SER A 605 -35.06 43.80 32.99
CA SER A 605 -35.30 42.36 33.14
C SER A 605 -35.44 42.08 34.64
N ASP A 606 -36.62 41.58 35.00
CA ASP A 606 -36.98 41.05 36.30
C ASP A 606 -36.16 39.78 36.60
N PHE A 607 -35.41 39.84 37.70
CA PHE A 607 -34.78 38.69 38.32
C PHE A 607 -35.75 38.12 39.36
N LYS A 608 -36.14 36.87 39.24
CA LYS A 608 -36.67 36.08 40.34
C LYS A 608 -35.70 34.96 40.68
N PRO A 609 -35.37 34.77 41.94
CA PRO A 609 -34.43 33.75 42.39
C PRO A 609 -35.14 32.44 42.74
N THR A 610 -34.54 31.32 42.49
CA THR A 610 -34.79 30.07 43.23
C THR A 610 -33.48 29.29 43.37
N ASP A 611 -33.11 29.20 44.57
CA ASP A 611 -32.42 28.25 45.44
C ASP A 611 -31.62 27.11 44.87
N LEU A 612 -30.40 27.06 45.44
CA LEU A 612 -29.63 25.97 46.09
C LEU A 612 -29.62 24.59 45.44
N GLU A 613 -28.43 24.08 45.15
CA GLU A 613 -27.65 23.28 46.09
C GLU A 613 -26.26 22.96 45.53
N SER A 614 -25.35 22.84 46.45
CA SER A 614 -23.96 22.53 46.38
C SER A 614 -23.65 21.12 45.86
N GLU A 615 -22.52 20.93 45.17
CA GLU A 615 -21.52 20.00 45.66
C GLU A 615 -20.19 20.20 44.91
N THR A 616 -19.16 20.24 45.69
CA THR A 616 -17.73 20.24 45.45
C THR A 616 -17.26 18.97 44.74
N THR A 617 -16.32 19.07 43.81
CA THR A 617 -15.00 18.42 43.91
C THR A 617 -14.09 18.80 42.75
N THR A 618 -12.98 19.31 43.11
CA THR A 618 -11.57 19.21 42.63
C THR A 618 -11.26 18.50 41.34
N GLY A 619 -10.41 19.11 40.53
CA GLY A 619 -9.56 18.39 39.57
C GLY A 619 -9.02 19.24 38.43
N ALA A 620 -7.79 19.52 38.54
CA ALA A 620 -6.83 20.23 37.72
C ALA A 620 -6.86 19.95 36.19
N SER A 621 -6.40 20.98 35.51
CA SER A 621 -5.35 21.07 34.50
C SER A 621 -5.71 20.95 33.01
N GLU A 622 -5.08 21.85 32.36
CA GLU A 622 -4.50 21.88 31.00
C GLU A 622 -5.39 22.30 29.83
N GLY A 623 -4.89 23.39 29.28
CA GLY A 623 -5.42 24.12 28.17
C GLY A 623 -5.07 23.52 26.83
N GLU A 624 -5.89 23.83 25.88
CA GLU A 624 -5.54 23.70 24.48
C GLU A 624 -6.11 24.88 23.68
N HIS A 625 -5.19 25.66 23.13
CA HIS A 625 -5.48 26.75 22.22
C HIS A 625 -5.85 26.21 20.85
N THR A 626 -7.05 26.41 20.42
CA THR A 626 -7.48 26.20 19.04
C THR A 626 -7.34 27.50 18.26
N VAL A 627 -6.41 27.52 17.32
CA VAL A 627 -6.24 28.57 16.31
C VAL A 627 -7.11 28.24 15.11
N TRP A 628 -8.04 29.13 14.78
CA TRP A 628 -8.80 29.09 13.53
C TRP A 628 -7.98 29.71 12.40
N ILE A 629 -7.67 28.91 11.38
CA ILE A 629 -7.13 29.39 10.10
C ILE A 629 -8.30 29.51 9.12
N GLN A 630 -8.54 30.71 8.68
CA GLN A 630 -9.50 31.07 7.66
C GLN A 630 -8.83 30.95 6.29
N THR A 631 -9.20 29.96 5.50
CA THR A 631 -8.78 29.82 4.11
C THR A 631 -9.70 30.60 3.18
N SER A 632 -9.16 31.63 2.53
CA SER A 632 -9.81 32.29 1.39
C SER A 632 -9.41 31.57 0.11
N ILE A 633 -10.40 31.04 -0.59
CA ILE A 633 -10.25 30.55 -1.97
C ILE A 633 -10.48 31.74 -2.89
N SER A 634 -9.50 32.12 -3.71
CA SER A 634 -9.69 32.96 -4.88
C SER A 634 -9.50 32.11 -6.13
N LYS A 635 -10.54 32.11 -6.96
CA LYS A 635 -10.56 31.60 -8.33
C LYS A 635 -9.82 32.56 -9.27
N THR A 636 -8.94 32.11 -10.02
CA THR A 636 -8.83 32.23 -11.51
C THR A 636 -7.91 31.15 -12.02
#